data_943d7ff156c4b544c65ec5c2c18271e4
#
_entry.id   943d7ff156c4b544c65ec5c2c18271e4
#
_cell.length_a   1.000
_cell.length_b   1.000
_cell.length_c   1.000
_cell.angle_alpha   90.00
_cell.angle_beta   90.00
_cell.angle_gamma   90.00
#
_symmetry.space_group_name_H-M   'P 1'
#
loop_
_entity.id
_entity.type
_entity.pdbx_description
1 polymer ?
#
loop_
_entity_poly.entity_id
_entity_poly.type
_entity_poly.pdbx_seq_one_letter_code
_entity_poly.pdbx_strand_id
1 'polypeptide(L)'
;MSFGKGCHLHLIDGSSFIFRAYHALPPLTRKSDGLPIGAVSGFCNMLQRYVEGNNGHDAPTHVAVIFDKGSHTFRNDLYDAYKANREAMPEDLRPQIPLTREATRAFNIACEVIEGYEADDIIATLACQARDLGGRVTIISSDKDLMQLVGGGVEMLDAMKNRRIDVDGVREKFGVDPSRVVDVQALAGDSVDNIPGAPGIGVKTAALLINEFGSLEELLDRADEIKQPKRRDTLIEKRDQIEMSKRLVQLDCNTPLDFTLDDLEVRDPDPDPLLDFLARMEFRTLSKRIADALGKEPPVIPEPSAPSAGDSTEKSPDWPAIDPESYEHIRDRTALETWIARIRAQGYVAVDTETTSLNEMQADLVGISLATAPGQACYIPLAHKDGAADDLFGSDTLAEGQLPLDDALAALKPMLEDDAILKIGQNMKYDAKILARHGLAITPIDDTMLMSYALHSGLHGHGMDTLSERYLNHSPIPIKSLLGSGKSAITFDRVAIDDAVKYAAEDADITLRLWLTFKPQLHRARVTTVYETLERPLVPVLAQMERHGVKVDRDTLRAMSGKFAQKMAALESEIHDLAGRTFNVGSPKQLGEILFDEMGLAGGEKGKTGAYATGADVLEDLATEHELPARVLDWRQLSKLKSTYTDALQDHIDPDTGRVHTSYVQTGANTGRLASTDPNLQNIPVRTEEGRRIREAFIAEPGNRLVSLDYSQIELRILAHVAGIDTLKQAFRDGHDIHAMTASEMFNVPMDQMTPEIRRQAKAINFGVIYGISGFGLARNLRIPRAEAQGFIDRYFERFPGIRGYMDDTIAFAKEHGHVQTLFGRKIHTPEIAAKGPRAGFARRAAINAPIQGTAADIIRRAMIRMPAAIEGLPCKMLLQVHDELIFEVAEDAVDRVIAAAREVMQGAAHPAVHLDVPLVVDAGQGANWAEAH
;
A
#
# COMPACT_ATOMS: atom_id res chain seq x y z
N MET A 1 -0.70 0.34 -48.32
CA MET A 1 0.38 -0.43 -49.04
C MET A 1 -0.07 -1.87 -49.06
N SER A 2 -0.04 -2.59 -50.23
CA SER A 2 -0.50 -3.98 -50.21
C SER A 2 0.43 -4.85 -49.39
N PHE A 3 -0.14 -5.68 -48.52
CA PHE A 3 0.62 -6.54 -47.62
C PHE A 3 1.46 -7.57 -48.39
N GLY A 4 2.72 -7.75 -48.03
CA GLY A 4 3.63 -8.69 -48.65
C GLY A 4 5.04 -8.69 -48.08
N LYS A 5 6.00 -9.14 -48.91
CA LYS A 5 7.40 -9.21 -48.46
C LYS A 5 7.93 -7.85 -48.05
N GLY A 6 8.43 -7.74 -46.84
CA GLY A 6 8.92 -6.52 -46.20
C GLY A 6 7.90 -5.85 -45.25
N CYS A 7 6.66 -6.29 -45.27
CA CYS A 7 5.65 -5.88 -44.27
C CYS A 7 5.87 -6.63 -42.95
N HIS A 8 5.48 -5.98 -41.85
CA HIS A 8 5.51 -6.54 -40.51
C HIS A 8 4.14 -6.33 -39.83
N LEU A 9 3.46 -7.44 -39.56
CA LEU A 9 2.15 -7.47 -38.90
C LEU A 9 2.32 -7.70 -37.39
N HIS A 10 1.72 -6.82 -36.61
CA HIS A 10 1.56 -7.05 -35.15
C HIS A 10 0.12 -7.42 -34.84
N LEU A 11 -0.07 -8.59 -34.23
CA LEU A 11 -1.36 -9.10 -33.77
C LEU A 11 -1.41 -9.06 -32.25
N ILE A 12 -2.26 -8.22 -31.71
CA ILE A 12 -2.41 -8.03 -30.26
C ILE A 12 -3.63 -8.82 -29.79
N ASP A 13 -3.41 -9.76 -28.87
CA ASP A 13 -4.47 -10.46 -28.18
C ASP A 13 -5.15 -9.51 -27.17
N GLY A 14 -6.34 -9.02 -27.50
CA GLY A 14 -7.11 -8.07 -26.72
C GLY A 14 -7.52 -8.61 -25.34
N SER A 15 -7.85 -9.90 -25.28
CA SER A 15 -8.24 -10.55 -24.03
C SER A 15 -7.09 -10.58 -23.03
N SER A 16 -5.87 -10.94 -23.44
CA SER A 16 -4.67 -10.88 -22.60
C SER A 16 -4.40 -9.47 -22.08
N PHE A 17 -4.57 -8.44 -22.92
CA PHE A 17 -4.37 -7.05 -22.52
C PHE A 17 -5.42 -6.55 -21.51
N ILE A 18 -6.70 -6.90 -21.71
CA ILE A 18 -7.79 -6.52 -20.79
C ILE A 18 -7.58 -7.13 -19.41
N PHE A 19 -7.34 -8.44 -19.32
CA PHE A 19 -7.15 -9.12 -18.04
C PHE A 19 -5.90 -8.59 -17.32
N ARG A 20 -4.84 -8.30 -18.06
CA ARG A 20 -3.64 -7.66 -17.48
C ARG A 20 -3.97 -6.29 -16.91
N ALA A 21 -4.67 -5.44 -17.64
CA ALA A 21 -5.05 -4.10 -17.18
C ALA A 21 -5.93 -4.17 -15.93
N TYR A 22 -6.88 -5.09 -15.92
CA TYR A 22 -7.80 -5.32 -14.80
C TYR A 22 -7.08 -5.71 -13.50
N HIS A 23 -6.09 -6.60 -13.58
CA HIS A 23 -5.36 -7.08 -12.41
C HIS A 23 -4.19 -6.19 -11.98
N ALA A 24 -3.73 -5.29 -12.84
CA ALA A 24 -2.58 -4.43 -12.57
C ALA A 24 -2.93 -3.14 -11.84
N LEU A 25 -4.16 -2.65 -11.97
CA LEU A 25 -4.61 -1.38 -11.40
C LEU A 25 -5.64 -1.60 -10.28
N PRO A 26 -5.66 -0.71 -9.28
CA PRO A 26 -6.75 -0.70 -8.31
C PRO A 26 -8.09 -0.40 -9.02
N PRO A 27 -9.23 -0.78 -8.44
CA PRO A 27 -10.54 -0.45 -8.99
C PRO A 27 -10.68 1.06 -9.20
N LEU A 28 -10.89 1.45 -10.44
CA LEU A 28 -11.13 2.84 -10.84
C LEU A 28 -12.53 2.93 -11.43
N THR A 29 -13.31 3.91 -10.98
CA THR A 29 -14.67 4.15 -11.49
C THR A 29 -14.76 5.55 -12.10
N ARG A 30 -15.56 5.70 -13.15
CA ARG A 30 -15.90 6.99 -13.74
C ARG A 30 -16.73 7.80 -12.75
N LYS A 31 -16.33 9.05 -12.49
CA LYS A 31 -16.93 9.86 -11.43
C LYS A 31 -18.38 10.27 -11.74
N SER A 32 -18.72 10.44 -13.02
CA SER A 32 -20.06 10.90 -13.45
C SER A 32 -21.18 9.89 -13.17
N ASP A 33 -20.92 8.58 -13.24
CA ASP A 33 -21.96 7.55 -13.14
C ASP A 33 -21.53 6.28 -12.39
N GLY A 34 -20.31 6.25 -11.87
CA GLY A 34 -19.77 5.09 -11.15
C GLY A 34 -19.39 3.89 -12.03
N LEU A 35 -19.36 4.05 -13.34
CA LEU A 35 -18.98 2.97 -14.27
C LEU A 35 -17.54 2.52 -13.99
N PRO A 36 -17.26 1.20 -13.79
CA PRO A 36 -15.91 0.69 -13.69
C PRO A 36 -15.11 0.96 -14.98
N ILE A 37 -13.94 1.59 -14.85
CA ILE A 37 -13.09 1.99 -15.99
C ILE A 37 -11.60 1.64 -15.78
N GLY A 38 -11.24 0.93 -14.71
CA GLY A 38 -9.85 0.60 -14.37
C GLY A 38 -9.15 -0.22 -15.46
N ALA A 39 -9.81 -1.25 -15.98
CA ALA A 39 -9.29 -2.05 -17.10
C ALA A 39 -9.15 -1.23 -18.38
N VAL A 40 -10.13 -0.35 -18.67
CA VAL A 40 -10.08 0.56 -19.85
C VAL A 40 -8.90 1.52 -19.73
N SER A 41 -8.67 2.11 -18.55
CA SER A 41 -7.53 3.00 -18.28
C SER A 41 -6.19 2.32 -18.52
N GLY A 42 -6.01 1.13 -17.94
CA GLY A 42 -4.80 0.33 -18.12
C GLY A 42 -4.59 -0.08 -19.58
N PHE A 43 -5.66 -0.46 -20.27
CA PHE A 43 -5.65 -0.82 -21.67
C PHE A 43 -5.24 0.35 -22.57
N CYS A 44 -5.83 1.55 -22.38
CA CYS A 44 -5.43 2.76 -23.09
C CYS A 44 -3.96 3.14 -22.86
N ASN A 45 -3.46 3.00 -21.62
CA ASN A 45 -2.04 3.24 -21.34
C ASN A 45 -1.11 2.25 -22.05
N MET A 46 -1.54 0.99 -22.25
CA MET A 46 -0.76 0.01 -23.00
C MET A 46 -0.77 0.33 -24.50
N LEU A 47 -1.92 0.70 -25.07
CA LEU A 47 -2.03 1.12 -26.48
C LEU A 47 -1.19 2.38 -26.74
N GLN A 48 -1.23 3.38 -25.85
CA GLN A 48 -0.44 4.59 -25.99
C GLN A 48 1.07 4.29 -26.04
N ARG A 49 1.57 3.47 -25.11
CA ARG A 49 2.98 3.05 -25.11
C ARG A 49 3.37 2.30 -26.38
N TYR A 50 2.43 1.54 -26.91
CA TYR A 50 2.62 0.80 -28.16
C TYR A 50 2.74 1.77 -29.35
N VAL A 51 1.83 2.76 -29.45
CA VAL A 51 1.83 3.79 -30.52
C VAL A 51 3.07 4.69 -30.44
N GLU A 52 3.53 5.04 -29.23
CA GLU A 52 4.74 5.85 -28.99
C GLU A 52 6.06 5.14 -29.39
N GLY A 53 6.02 3.88 -29.82
CA GLY A 53 7.20 3.13 -30.25
C GLY A 53 8.19 2.77 -29.13
N ASN A 54 7.80 2.94 -27.87
CA ASN A 54 8.66 2.77 -26.68
C ASN A 54 8.99 1.31 -26.34
N ASN A 55 8.71 0.35 -27.22
CA ASN A 55 8.84 -1.08 -26.91
C ASN A 55 10.15 -1.72 -27.41
N GLY A 56 11.07 -0.98 -28.00
CA GLY A 56 12.37 -1.51 -28.48
C GLY A 56 12.25 -2.56 -29.57
N HIS A 57 11.10 -2.68 -30.23
CA HIS A 57 10.80 -3.64 -31.30
C HIS A 57 10.73 -2.93 -32.66
N ASP A 58 10.98 -3.65 -33.75
CA ASP A 58 10.84 -3.14 -35.09
C ASP A 58 9.40 -2.61 -35.27
N ALA A 59 9.27 -1.38 -35.76
CA ALA A 59 7.95 -0.76 -35.96
C ALA A 59 7.09 -1.61 -36.95
N PRO A 60 5.79 -1.86 -36.63
CA PRO A 60 4.90 -2.58 -37.51
C PRO A 60 4.49 -1.71 -38.68
N THR A 61 4.23 -2.35 -39.81
CA THR A 61 3.53 -1.73 -40.98
C THR A 61 2.02 -1.94 -40.90
N HIS A 62 1.60 -3.02 -40.20
CA HIS A 62 0.19 -3.41 -40.03
C HIS A 62 -0.02 -3.82 -38.57
N VAL A 63 -1.17 -3.47 -37.99
CA VAL A 63 -1.50 -3.79 -36.60
C VAL A 63 -2.99 -4.04 -36.44
N ALA A 64 -3.34 -5.05 -35.65
CA ALA A 64 -4.71 -5.30 -35.22
C ALA A 64 -4.76 -5.75 -33.76
N VAL A 65 -5.81 -5.36 -33.04
CA VAL A 65 -6.20 -5.94 -31.76
C VAL A 65 -7.38 -6.86 -32.00
N ILE A 66 -7.23 -8.11 -31.63
CA ILE A 66 -8.21 -9.17 -31.84
C ILE A 66 -8.92 -9.48 -30.55
N PHE A 67 -10.24 -9.55 -30.56
CA PHE A 67 -11.06 -9.82 -29.38
C PHE A 67 -11.98 -11.02 -29.60
N ASP A 68 -12.33 -11.72 -28.50
CA ASP A 68 -13.41 -12.70 -28.50
C ASP A 68 -14.77 -11.99 -28.60
N LYS A 69 -15.69 -12.48 -29.43
CA LYS A 69 -17.04 -11.90 -29.55
C LYS A 69 -18.01 -12.45 -28.52
N GLY A 70 -17.88 -13.73 -28.17
CA GLY A 70 -18.76 -14.43 -27.25
C GLY A 70 -18.06 -15.59 -26.55
N SER A 71 -18.81 -16.34 -25.73
CA SER A 71 -18.33 -17.51 -25.00
C SER A 71 -18.61 -18.85 -25.69
N HIS A 72 -19.40 -18.86 -26.78
CA HIS A 72 -19.75 -20.05 -27.52
C HIS A 72 -19.04 -20.05 -28.88
N THR A 73 -18.28 -21.07 -29.16
CA THR A 73 -17.51 -21.25 -30.40
C THR A 73 -17.70 -22.66 -30.95
N PHE A 74 -17.22 -22.94 -32.15
CA PHE A 74 -17.31 -24.27 -32.75
C PHE A 74 -16.68 -25.39 -31.86
N ARG A 75 -15.78 -25.05 -30.94
CA ARG A 75 -15.21 -25.99 -29.96
C ARG A 75 -16.24 -26.46 -28.95
N ASN A 76 -17.21 -25.63 -28.58
CA ASN A 76 -18.32 -26.03 -27.71
C ASN A 76 -19.26 -27.03 -28.41
N ASP A 77 -19.41 -26.89 -29.75
CA ASP A 77 -20.18 -27.85 -30.54
C ASP A 77 -19.46 -29.20 -30.67
N LEU A 78 -18.12 -29.24 -30.56
CA LEU A 78 -17.30 -30.44 -30.54
C LEU A 78 -17.26 -31.13 -29.19
N TYR A 79 -17.28 -30.31 -28.12
CA TYR A 79 -17.16 -30.80 -26.73
C TYR A 79 -17.88 -29.86 -25.78
N ASP A 80 -19.07 -30.23 -25.30
CA ASP A 80 -19.94 -29.40 -24.43
C ASP A 80 -19.25 -28.91 -23.15
N ALA A 81 -18.28 -29.67 -22.65
CA ALA A 81 -17.55 -29.31 -21.42
C ALA A 81 -16.32 -28.40 -21.67
N TYR A 82 -16.06 -27.95 -22.90
CA TYR A 82 -14.96 -27.05 -23.24
C TYR A 82 -15.13 -25.73 -22.49
N LYS A 83 -14.11 -25.32 -21.73
CA LYS A 83 -14.09 -24.11 -20.88
C LYS A 83 -15.20 -24.02 -19.82
N ALA A 84 -15.92 -25.12 -19.53
CA ALA A 84 -17.02 -25.13 -18.56
C ALA A 84 -16.57 -24.89 -17.09
N ASN A 85 -15.31 -25.13 -16.79
CA ASN A 85 -14.69 -24.91 -15.46
C ASN A 85 -14.14 -23.50 -15.25
N ARG A 86 -14.19 -22.62 -16.25
CA ARG A 86 -13.76 -21.22 -16.11
C ARG A 86 -14.68 -20.47 -15.14
N GLU A 87 -14.08 -19.73 -14.23
CA GLU A 87 -14.82 -18.83 -13.34
C GLU A 87 -15.61 -17.79 -14.15
N ALA A 88 -16.79 -17.42 -13.65
CA ALA A 88 -17.58 -16.36 -14.28
C ALA A 88 -16.78 -15.04 -14.30
N MET A 89 -16.85 -14.35 -15.43
CA MET A 89 -16.21 -13.03 -15.58
C MET A 89 -16.66 -12.07 -14.46
N PRO A 90 -15.75 -11.32 -13.81
CA PRO A 90 -16.09 -10.33 -12.80
C PRO A 90 -17.17 -9.36 -13.31
N GLU A 91 -18.16 -9.09 -12.46
CA GLU A 91 -19.31 -8.22 -12.81
C GLU A 91 -18.88 -6.81 -13.21
N ASP A 92 -17.82 -6.30 -12.59
CA ASP A 92 -17.23 -4.98 -12.84
C ASP A 92 -16.31 -4.94 -14.08
N LEU A 93 -15.84 -6.09 -14.58
CA LEU A 93 -15.08 -6.17 -15.83
C LEU A 93 -15.99 -6.21 -17.06
N ARG A 94 -17.14 -6.85 -16.94
CA ARG A 94 -18.08 -7.05 -18.07
C ARG A 94 -18.43 -5.76 -18.83
N PRO A 95 -18.80 -4.62 -18.17
CA PRO A 95 -19.12 -3.38 -18.86
C PRO A 95 -17.90 -2.70 -19.50
N GLN A 96 -16.68 -3.10 -19.13
CA GLN A 96 -15.45 -2.50 -19.63
C GLN A 96 -14.99 -3.09 -20.98
N ILE A 97 -15.40 -4.31 -21.33
CA ILE A 97 -15.00 -4.96 -22.59
C ILE A 97 -15.44 -4.19 -23.84
N PRO A 98 -16.70 -3.74 -23.98
CA PRO A 98 -17.07 -2.91 -25.13
C PRO A 98 -16.25 -1.62 -25.23
N LEU A 99 -15.89 -1.03 -24.06
CA LEU A 99 -15.13 0.21 -24.01
C LEU A 99 -13.67 0.02 -24.43
N THR A 100 -13.06 -1.16 -24.19
CA THR A 100 -11.71 -1.44 -24.70
C THR A 100 -11.69 -1.58 -26.23
N ARG A 101 -12.76 -2.12 -26.84
CA ARG A 101 -12.91 -2.15 -28.29
C ARG A 101 -13.11 -0.75 -28.86
N GLU A 102 -13.89 0.10 -28.19
CA GLU A 102 -14.06 1.50 -28.55
C GLU A 102 -12.73 2.27 -28.44
N ALA A 103 -11.96 2.03 -27.34
CA ALA A 103 -10.62 2.57 -27.18
C ALA A 103 -9.70 2.20 -28.36
N THR A 104 -9.68 0.94 -28.75
CA THR A 104 -8.87 0.47 -29.89
C THR A 104 -9.16 1.26 -31.15
N ARG A 105 -10.44 1.45 -31.48
CA ARG A 105 -10.88 2.24 -32.66
C ARG A 105 -10.53 3.72 -32.51
N ALA A 106 -10.65 4.28 -31.28
CA ALA A 106 -10.27 5.66 -31.01
C ALA A 106 -8.76 5.90 -31.25
N PHE A 107 -7.91 4.91 -30.94
CA PHE A 107 -6.48 4.93 -31.27
C PHE A 107 -6.18 4.69 -32.75
N ASN A 108 -7.21 4.57 -33.60
CA ASN A 108 -7.13 4.29 -35.04
C ASN A 108 -6.42 2.96 -35.36
N ILE A 109 -6.54 1.98 -34.46
CA ILE A 109 -6.01 0.62 -34.62
C ILE A 109 -7.17 -0.30 -35.06
N ALA A 110 -6.90 -1.21 -36.01
CA ALA A 110 -7.88 -2.20 -36.44
C ALA A 110 -8.34 -3.05 -35.24
N CYS A 111 -9.67 -3.22 -35.10
CA CYS A 111 -10.32 -3.88 -33.95
C CYS A 111 -11.27 -4.96 -34.45
N GLU A 112 -10.81 -6.21 -34.46
CA GLU A 112 -11.48 -7.29 -35.15
C GLU A 112 -12.09 -8.31 -34.18
N VAL A 113 -13.27 -8.80 -34.50
CA VAL A 113 -14.04 -9.83 -33.80
C VAL A 113 -14.86 -10.64 -34.79
N ILE A 114 -14.91 -11.96 -34.67
CA ILE A 114 -15.71 -12.84 -35.54
C ILE A 114 -16.58 -13.75 -34.68
N GLU A 115 -17.83 -13.89 -35.03
CA GLU A 115 -18.79 -14.75 -34.31
C GLU A 115 -18.51 -16.22 -34.54
N GLY A 116 -18.56 -17.04 -33.50
CA GLY A 116 -18.33 -18.46 -33.56
C GLY A 116 -16.84 -18.89 -33.51
N TYR A 117 -15.90 -17.95 -33.53
CA TYR A 117 -14.46 -18.20 -33.45
C TYR A 117 -13.84 -17.47 -32.26
N GLU A 118 -12.75 -18.02 -31.75
CA GLU A 118 -11.94 -17.39 -30.70
C GLU A 118 -10.94 -16.38 -31.29
N ALA A 119 -10.49 -15.44 -30.48
CA ALA A 119 -9.46 -14.49 -30.90
C ALA A 119 -8.21 -15.21 -31.45
N ASP A 120 -7.85 -16.34 -30.83
CA ASP A 120 -6.70 -17.14 -31.22
C ASP A 120 -6.81 -17.74 -32.64
N ASP A 121 -8.03 -18.12 -33.09
CA ASP A 121 -8.27 -18.62 -34.47
C ASP A 121 -8.13 -17.49 -35.49
N ILE A 122 -8.61 -16.28 -35.16
CA ILE A 122 -8.45 -15.10 -36.02
C ILE A 122 -6.96 -14.73 -36.12
N ILE A 123 -6.24 -14.72 -34.99
CA ILE A 123 -4.78 -14.49 -34.93
C ILE A 123 -4.06 -15.55 -35.77
N ALA A 124 -4.42 -16.83 -35.65
CA ALA A 124 -3.83 -17.93 -36.40
C ALA A 124 -4.05 -17.74 -37.91
N THR A 125 -5.27 -17.41 -38.32
CA THR A 125 -5.62 -17.17 -39.73
C THR A 125 -4.82 -16.02 -40.35
N LEU A 126 -4.75 -14.90 -39.65
CA LEU A 126 -3.99 -13.71 -40.10
C LEU A 126 -2.48 -13.99 -40.14
N ALA A 127 -1.95 -14.69 -39.11
CA ALA A 127 -0.54 -15.06 -39.07
C ALA A 127 -0.16 -16.01 -40.23
N CYS A 128 -1.03 -17.01 -40.51
CA CYS A 128 -0.83 -17.93 -41.63
C CYS A 128 -0.85 -17.19 -42.99
N GLN A 129 -1.85 -16.33 -43.21
CA GLN A 129 -1.96 -15.54 -44.46
C GLN A 129 -0.76 -14.58 -44.62
N ALA A 130 -0.34 -13.89 -43.58
CA ALA A 130 0.78 -12.96 -43.60
C ALA A 130 2.11 -13.69 -43.92
N ARG A 131 2.32 -14.86 -43.26
CA ARG A 131 3.48 -15.72 -43.52
C ARG A 131 3.50 -16.21 -44.98
N ASP A 132 2.38 -16.65 -45.51
CA ASP A 132 2.26 -17.20 -46.89
C ASP A 132 2.53 -16.13 -47.95
N LEU A 133 2.25 -14.84 -47.62
CA LEU A 133 2.60 -13.68 -48.46
C LEU A 133 4.05 -13.20 -48.25
N GLY A 134 4.82 -13.87 -47.37
CA GLY A 134 6.23 -13.56 -47.10
C GLY A 134 6.48 -12.37 -46.18
N GLY A 135 5.46 -11.93 -45.44
CA GLY A 135 5.59 -10.92 -44.38
C GLY A 135 6.14 -11.51 -43.10
N ARG A 136 6.55 -10.61 -42.17
CA ARG A 136 6.87 -10.96 -40.78
C ARG A 136 5.65 -10.77 -39.89
N VAL A 137 5.51 -11.58 -38.84
CA VAL A 137 4.42 -11.47 -37.88
C VAL A 137 4.99 -11.51 -36.47
N THR A 138 4.54 -10.57 -35.61
CA THR A 138 4.77 -10.62 -34.16
C THR A 138 3.41 -10.73 -33.46
N ILE A 139 3.16 -11.86 -32.81
CA ILE A 139 1.96 -12.09 -31.99
C ILE A 139 2.25 -11.59 -30.57
N ILE A 140 1.47 -10.62 -30.09
CA ILE A 140 1.62 -10.01 -28.76
C ILE A 140 0.59 -10.64 -27.84
N SER A 141 0.98 -11.73 -27.19
CA SER A 141 0.19 -12.49 -26.24
C SER A 141 1.06 -13.28 -25.28
N SER A 142 0.52 -13.64 -24.11
CA SER A 142 1.13 -14.59 -23.17
C SER A 142 0.55 -16.00 -23.28
N ASP A 143 -0.41 -16.20 -24.20
CA ASP A 143 -1.07 -17.49 -24.37
C ASP A 143 -0.11 -18.52 -25.00
N LYS A 144 -0.02 -19.68 -24.36
CA LYS A 144 0.85 -20.78 -24.80
C LYS A 144 0.32 -21.48 -26.05
N ASP A 145 -0.98 -21.37 -26.33
CA ASP A 145 -1.63 -22.10 -27.43
C ASP A 145 -1.23 -21.47 -28.77
N LEU A 146 -0.96 -20.17 -28.80
CA LEU A 146 -0.41 -19.46 -29.96
C LEU A 146 1.04 -19.85 -30.31
N MET A 147 1.74 -20.58 -29.43
CA MET A 147 3.12 -21.05 -29.71
C MET A 147 3.20 -22.07 -30.85
N GLN A 148 2.07 -22.72 -31.20
CA GLN A 148 1.98 -23.59 -32.38
C GLN A 148 2.21 -22.86 -33.72
N LEU A 149 2.07 -21.52 -33.73
CA LEU A 149 2.22 -20.69 -34.94
C LEU A 149 3.65 -20.20 -35.15
N VAL A 150 4.53 -20.33 -34.17
CA VAL A 150 5.90 -19.78 -34.20
C VAL A 150 6.74 -20.47 -35.26
N GLY A 151 7.48 -19.69 -36.03
CA GLY A 151 8.38 -20.17 -37.12
C GLY A 151 7.94 -19.65 -38.46
N GLY A 152 8.82 -19.74 -39.44
CA GLY A 152 8.52 -19.27 -40.83
C GLY A 152 8.31 -17.76 -40.95
N GLY A 153 8.85 -16.95 -40.03
CA GLY A 153 8.64 -15.50 -40.04
C GLY A 153 7.62 -15.03 -38.96
N VAL A 154 7.04 -15.97 -38.20
CA VAL A 154 6.15 -15.68 -37.07
C VAL A 154 6.91 -15.85 -35.76
N GLU A 155 6.87 -14.85 -34.90
CA GLU A 155 7.38 -14.87 -33.54
C GLU A 155 6.31 -14.38 -32.56
N MET A 156 6.49 -14.69 -31.26
CA MET A 156 5.61 -14.14 -30.22
C MET A 156 6.38 -13.18 -29.32
N LEU A 157 5.67 -12.21 -28.75
CA LEU A 157 6.14 -11.31 -27.72
C LEU A 157 5.26 -11.47 -26.48
N ASP A 158 5.82 -12.04 -25.42
CA ASP A 158 5.21 -11.97 -24.08
C ASP A 158 5.40 -10.55 -23.53
N ALA A 159 4.39 -9.70 -23.72
CA ALA A 159 4.42 -8.32 -23.25
C ALA A 159 4.46 -8.21 -21.71
N MET A 160 4.15 -9.29 -20.97
CA MET A 160 4.26 -9.35 -19.50
C MET A 160 5.71 -9.37 -19.04
N LYS A 161 6.54 -10.15 -19.73
CA LYS A 161 7.94 -10.39 -19.38
C LYS A 161 8.91 -9.62 -20.31
N ASN A 162 8.36 -8.90 -21.29
CA ASN A 162 9.11 -8.28 -22.38
C ASN A 162 10.08 -9.27 -23.05
N ARG A 163 9.61 -10.50 -23.28
CA ARG A 163 10.40 -11.61 -23.80
C ARG A 163 9.88 -12.05 -25.15
N ARG A 164 10.76 -12.07 -26.15
CA ARG A 164 10.48 -12.71 -27.44
C ARG A 164 10.51 -14.22 -27.28
N ILE A 165 9.60 -14.89 -27.96
CA ILE A 165 9.48 -16.34 -28.02
C ILE A 165 9.60 -16.73 -29.50
N ASP A 166 10.73 -17.28 -29.83
CA ASP A 166 11.05 -17.87 -31.11
C ASP A 166 10.97 -19.41 -31.02
N VAL A 167 11.44 -20.10 -32.04
CA VAL A 167 11.46 -21.57 -32.10
C VAL A 167 12.19 -22.19 -30.89
N ASP A 168 13.29 -21.58 -30.44
CA ASP A 168 14.05 -22.08 -29.30
C ASP A 168 13.30 -21.86 -27.98
N GLY A 169 12.61 -20.74 -27.84
CA GLY A 169 11.69 -20.48 -26.71
C GLY A 169 10.53 -21.46 -26.63
N VAL A 170 10.00 -21.93 -27.76
CA VAL A 170 8.99 -22.99 -27.81
C VAL A 170 9.58 -24.33 -27.40
N ARG A 171 10.76 -24.67 -27.88
CA ARG A 171 11.48 -25.89 -27.49
C ARG A 171 11.79 -25.92 -25.98
N GLU A 172 12.19 -24.78 -25.42
CA GLU A 172 12.41 -24.64 -23.98
C GLU A 172 11.14 -24.96 -23.19
N LYS A 173 9.97 -24.48 -23.67
CA LYS A 173 8.71 -24.63 -22.93
C LYS A 173 8.02 -25.98 -23.12
N PHE A 174 7.95 -26.46 -24.37
CA PHE A 174 7.22 -27.67 -24.72
C PHE A 174 8.10 -28.90 -24.95
N GLY A 175 9.41 -28.75 -25.13
CA GLY A 175 10.34 -29.81 -25.41
C GLY A 175 10.27 -30.37 -26.84
N VAL A 176 9.56 -29.69 -27.74
CA VAL A 176 9.35 -30.05 -29.14
C VAL A 176 9.38 -28.82 -30.04
N ASP A 177 9.48 -29.03 -31.35
CA ASP A 177 9.33 -27.96 -32.34
C ASP A 177 7.90 -27.38 -32.37
N PRO A 178 7.69 -26.12 -32.77
CA PRO A 178 6.37 -25.49 -32.83
C PRO A 178 5.32 -26.32 -33.58
N SER A 179 5.69 -27.02 -34.68
CA SER A 179 4.81 -27.89 -35.43
C SER A 179 4.30 -29.12 -34.66
N ARG A 180 4.85 -29.41 -33.50
CA ARG A 180 4.48 -30.52 -32.62
C ARG A 180 3.82 -30.10 -31.31
N VAL A 181 3.64 -28.82 -31.10
CA VAL A 181 3.00 -28.28 -29.88
C VAL A 181 1.59 -28.83 -29.77
N VAL A 182 0.81 -28.87 -30.84
CA VAL A 182 -0.55 -29.42 -30.88
C VAL A 182 -0.55 -30.88 -30.40
N ASP A 183 0.37 -31.71 -30.86
CA ASP A 183 0.48 -33.11 -30.50
C ASP A 183 0.78 -33.30 -28.99
N VAL A 184 1.68 -32.48 -28.46
CA VAL A 184 2.01 -32.49 -27.02
C VAL A 184 0.83 -32.04 -26.17
N GLN A 185 0.14 -30.98 -26.57
CA GLN A 185 -1.03 -30.49 -25.84
C GLN A 185 -2.23 -31.47 -25.93
N ALA A 186 -2.44 -32.09 -27.06
CA ALA A 186 -3.46 -33.13 -27.22
C ALA A 186 -3.29 -34.33 -26.27
N LEU A 187 -2.03 -34.72 -26.05
CA LEU A 187 -1.69 -35.78 -25.09
C LEU A 187 -1.77 -35.30 -23.63
N ALA A 188 -1.23 -34.12 -23.33
CA ALA A 188 -1.15 -33.60 -21.96
C ALA A 188 -2.51 -33.12 -21.45
N GLY A 189 -3.40 -32.70 -22.33
CA GLY A 189 -4.63 -31.97 -22.01
C GLY A 189 -4.37 -30.57 -21.52
N ASP A 190 -5.44 -29.83 -21.24
CA ASP A 190 -5.42 -28.52 -20.62
C ASP A 190 -6.49 -28.39 -19.56
N SER A 191 -6.07 -28.26 -18.31
CA SER A 191 -6.99 -28.11 -17.18
C SER A 191 -7.66 -26.73 -17.13
N VAL A 192 -7.08 -25.70 -17.76
CA VAL A 192 -7.65 -24.34 -17.82
C VAL A 192 -8.83 -24.32 -18.79
N ASP A 193 -8.69 -24.97 -19.94
CA ASP A 193 -9.72 -25.02 -20.98
C ASP A 193 -10.55 -26.32 -20.93
N ASN A 194 -10.33 -27.11 -19.87
CA ASN A 194 -11.02 -28.39 -19.65
C ASN A 194 -10.85 -29.40 -20.80
N ILE A 195 -9.65 -29.41 -21.38
CA ILE A 195 -9.29 -30.37 -22.44
C ILE A 195 -8.72 -31.61 -21.76
N PRO A 196 -9.35 -32.82 -21.96
CA PRO A 196 -9.09 -33.96 -21.10
C PRO A 196 -7.72 -34.63 -21.31
N GLY A 197 -7.13 -34.61 -22.51
CA GLY A 197 -5.86 -35.27 -22.81
C GLY A 197 -5.83 -36.79 -22.50
N ALA A 198 -4.63 -37.36 -22.34
CA ALA A 198 -4.39 -38.71 -21.90
C ALA A 198 -4.13 -38.76 -20.38
N PRO A 199 -4.94 -39.45 -19.55
CA PRO A 199 -4.78 -39.50 -18.11
C PRO A 199 -3.38 -39.97 -17.68
N GLY A 200 -2.70 -39.16 -16.86
CA GLY A 200 -1.35 -39.47 -16.34
C GLY A 200 -0.19 -39.16 -17.31
N ILE A 201 -0.45 -38.46 -18.42
CA ILE A 201 0.57 -37.98 -19.33
C ILE A 201 0.58 -36.44 -19.25
N GLY A 202 1.61 -35.89 -18.63
CA GLY A 202 1.83 -34.43 -18.62
C GLY A 202 2.80 -33.99 -19.73
N VAL A 203 2.96 -32.67 -19.92
CA VAL A 203 3.70 -32.05 -21.03
C VAL A 203 5.09 -32.67 -21.25
N LYS A 204 5.89 -32.89 -20.20
CA LYS A 204 7.23 -33.50 -20.34
C LYS A 204 7.19 -34.92 -20.90
N THR A 205 6.23 -35.71 -20.45
CA THR A 205 6.07 -37.10 -20.93
C THR A 205 5.52 -37.12 -22.36
N ALA A 206 4.57 -36.22 -22.65
CA ALA A 206 4.03 -36.04 -24.00
C ALA A 206 5.16 -35.67 -25.00
N ALA A 207 6.01 -34.71 -24.62
CA ALA A 207 7.14 -34.28 -25.44
C ALA A 207 8.13 -35.42 -25.73
N LEU A 208 8.43 -36.26 -24.72
CA LEU A 208 9.30 -37.42 -24.91
C LEU A 208 8.70 -38.42 -25.90
N LEU A 209 7.39 -38.70 -25.78
CA LEU A 209 6.70 -39.63 -26.69
C LEU A 209 6.62 -39.09 -28.12
N ILE A 210 6.31 -37.82 -28.30
CA ILE A 210 6.23 -37.18 -29.62
C ILE A 210 7.63 -37.13 -30.28
N ASN A 211 8.69 -36.84 -29.52
CA ASN A 211 10.08 -36.91 -30.05
C ASN A 211 10.51 -38.34 -30.41
N GLU A 212 10.04 -39.37 -29.70
CA GLU A 212 10.36 -40.77 -29.95
C GLU A 212 9.62 -41.34 -31.17
N PHE A 213 8.33 -41.05 -31.30
CA PHE A 213 7.45 -41.61 -32.32
C PHE A 213 7.26 -40.70 -33.54
N GLY A 214 7.61 -39.42 -33.45
CA GLY A 214 7.54 -38.45 -34.55
C GLY A 214 6.26 -37.62 -34.61
N SER A 215 5.08 -38.20 -34.45
CA SER A 215 3.78 -37.50 -34.40
C SER A 215 2.80 -38.20 -33.46
N LEU A 216 1.68 -37.53 -33.17
CA LEU A 216 0.60 -38.11 -32.38
C LEU A 216 -0.03 -39.32 -33.09
N GLU A 217 -0.23 -39.25 -34.41
CA GLU A 217 -0.77 -40.30 -35.20
C GLU A 217 0.11 -41.56 -35.17
N GLU A 218 1.43 -41.36 -35.43
CA GLU A 218 2.38 -42.48 -35.38
C GLU A 218 2.50 -43.07 -33.96
N LEU A 219 2.41 -42.25 -32.93
CA LEU A 219 2.37 -42.69 -31.52
C LEU A 219 1.13 -43.55 -31.23
N LEU A 220 -0.05 -43.10 -31.66
CA LEU A 220 -1.31 -43.84 -31.43
C LEU A 220 -1.39 -45.12 -32.25
N ASP A 221 -0.83 -45.12 -33.47
CA ASP A 221 -0.80 -46.35 -34.32
C ASP A 221 0.22 -47.37 -33.84
N ARG A 222 1.25 -46.93 -33.10
CA ARG A 222 2.32 -47.77 -32.55
C ARG A 222 2.28 -47.83 -31.01
N ALA A 223 1.11 -47.59 -30.43
CA ALA A 223 0.97 -47.53 -28.98
C ALA A 223 1.32 -48.85 -28.27
N ASP A 224 1.20 -50.00 -28.98
CA ASP A 224 1.59 -51.34 -28.53
C ASP A 224 3.11 -51.50 -28.31
N GLU A 225 3.94 -50.69 -28.92
CA GLU A 225 5.41 -50.68 -28.75
C GLU A 225 5.86 -50.04 -27.41
N ILE A 226 4.95 -49.37 -26.70
CA ILE A 226 5.25 -48.70 -25.45
C ILE A 226 5.50 -49.70 -24.33
N LYS A 227 6.71 -49.64 -23.75
CA LYS A 227 7.16 -50.57 -22.71
C LYS A 227 6.40 -50.53 -21.38
N GLN A 228 5.80 -49.36 -21.06
CA GLN A 228 5.07 -49.17 -19.81
C GLN A 228 3.59 -49.55 -19.98
N PRO A 229 3.15 -50.67 -19.37
CA PRO A 229 1.82 -51.25 -19.65
C PRO A 229 0.68 -50.24 -19.39
N LYS A 230 0.69 -49.54 -18.25
CA LYS A 230 -0.35 -48.57 -17.91
C LYS A 230 -0.48 -47.41 -18.93
N ARG A 231 0.65 -46.93 -19.46
CA ARG A 231 0.66 -45.84 -20.44
C ARG A 231 0.19 -46.34 -21.80
N ARG A 232 0.67 -47.52 -22.23
CA ARG A 232 0.20 -48.18 -23.44
C ARG A 232 -1.31 -48.35 -23.44
N ASP A 233 -1.83 -48.97 -22.35
CA ASP A 233 -3.25 -49.28 -22.21
C ASP A 233 -4.08 -47.95 -22.23
N THR A 234 -3.61 -46.90 -21.55
CA THR A 234 -4.26 -45.59 -21.57
C THR A 234 -4.31 -44.99 -22.99
N LEU A 235 -3.23 -45.06 -23.77
CA LEU A 235 -3.21 -44.50 -25.14
C LEU A 235 -4.15 -45.27 -26.07
N ILE A 236 -4.24 -46.61 -25.92
CA ILE A 236 -5.15 -47.45 -26.71
C ILE A 236 -6.61 -47.20 -26.33
N GLU A 237 -6.93 -47.20 -25.02
CA GLU A 237 -8.31 -47.03 -24.53
C GLU A 237 -8.84 -45.60 -24.74
N LYS A 238 -7.98 -44.63 -24.75
CA LYS A 238 -8.35 -43.21 -24.82
C LYS A 238 -8.08 -42.53 -26.17
N ARG A 239 -7.85 -43.35 -27.21
CA ARG A 239 -7.52 -42.83 -28.55
C ARG A 239 -8.50 -41.76 -29.02
N ASP A 240 -9.79 -42.04 -29.00
CA ASP A 240 -10.83 -41.12 -29.49
C ASP A 240 -10.83 -39.80 -28.66
N GLN A 241 -10.60 -39.91 -27.35
CA GLN A 241 -10.49 -38.75 -26.47
C GLN A 241 -9.27 -37.90 -26.80
N ILE A 242 -8.14 -38.52 -27.12
CA ILE A 242 -6.90 -37.81 -27.48
C ILE A 242 -7.05 -37.14 -28.87
N GLU A 243 -7.66 -37.82 -29.83
CA GLU A 243 -7.95 -37.25 -31.15
C GLU A 243 -8.94 -36.09 -31.06
N MET A 244 -9.94 -36.16 -30.21
CA MET A 244 -10.83 -35.03 -29.89
C MET A 244 -10.03 -33.89 -29.26
N SER A 245 -9.16 -34.16 -28.28
CA SER A 245 -8.29 -33.15 -27.65
C SER A 245 -7.41 -32.46 -28.69
N LYS A 246 -6.86 -33.17 -29.67
CA LYS A 246 -6.11 -32.59 -30.79
C LYS A 246 -6.93 -31.58 -31.56
N ARG A 247 -8.19 -31.91 -31.88
CA ARG A 247 -9.10 -30.98 -32.60
C ARG A 247 -9.46 -29.75 -31.78
N LEU A 248 -9.52 -29.87 -30.45
CA LEU A 248 -9.82 -28.74 -29.55
C LEU A 248 -8.62 -27.78 -29.40
N VAL A 249 -7.39 -28.34 -29.38
CA VAL A 249 -6.15 -27.54 -29.21
C VAL A 249 -5.72 -26.88 -30.53
N GLN A 250 -5.98 -27.49 -31.64
CA GLN A 250 -5.55 -27.01 -32.95
C GLN A 250 -6.28 -25.71 -33.33
N LEU A 251 -5.50 -24.65 -33.62
CA LEU A 251 -6.03 -23.37 -34.09
C LEU A 251 -6.44 -23.45 -35.57
N ASP A 252 -7.53 -22.77 -35.91
CA ASP A 252 -8.02 -22.70 -37.28
C ASP A 252 -7.30 -21.59 -38.04
N CYS A 253 -6.59 -21.96 -39.10
CA CYS A 253 -5.94 -21.01 -40.01
C CYS A 253 -6.83 -20.58 -41.21
N ASN A 254 -8.12 -20.96 -41.22
CA ASN A 254 -9.06 -20.70 -42.32
C ASN A 254 -10.36 -20.04 -41.82
N THR A 255 -10.30 -19.31 -40.67
CA THR A 255 -11.45 -18.54 -40.20
C THR A 255 -11.94 -17.59 -41.29
N PRO A 256 -13.26 -17.55 -41.59
CA PRO A 256 -13.78 -16.65 -42.61
C PRO A 256 -13.67 -15.19 -42.17
N LEU A 257 -12.77 -14.43 -42.79
CA LEU A 257 -12.54 -13.02 -42.53
C LEU A 257 -13.37 -12.19 -43.56
N ASP A 258 -14.01 -11.13 -43.08
CA ASP A 258 -14.71 -10.12 -43.90
C ASP A 258 -13.84 -8.89 -44.21
N PHE A 259 -12.56 -8.93 -43.83
CA PHE A 259 -11.52 -7.93 -44.10
C PHE A 259 -10.22 -8.62 -44.59
N THR A 260 -9.26 -7.81 -45.07
CA THR A 260 -7.99 -8.27 -45.61
C THR A 260 -6.82 -7.75 -44.80
N LEU A 261 -5.62 -8.30 -45.01
CA LEU A 261 -4.41 -7.77 -44.37
C LEU A 261 -4.12 -6.31 -44.70
N ASP A 262 -4.51 -5.84 -45.87
CA ASP A 262 -4.34 -4.45 -46.31
C ASP A 262 -5.17 -3.46 -45.44
N ASP A 263 -6.30 -3.89 -44.92
CA ASP A 263 -7.14 -3.09 -44.02
C ASP A 263 -6.52 -2.82 -42.66
N LEU A 264 -5.49 -3.59 -42.29
CA LEU A 264 -4.78 -3.51 -41.02
C LEU A 264 -3.58 -2.55 -41.05
N GLU A 265 -3.38 -1.77 -42.11
CA GLU A 265 -2.28 -0.81 -42.24
C GLU A 265 -2.26 0.15 -41.05
N VAL A 266 -1.07 0.38 -40.45
CA VAL A 266 -0.88 1.32 -39.34
C VAL A 266 -1.28 2.72 -39.76
N ARG A 267 -2.11 3.37 -38.97
CA ARG A 267 -2.59 4.75 -39.18
C ARG A 267 -2.32 5.58 -37.94
N ASP A 268 -1.96 6.84 -38.14
CA ASP A 268 -1.85 7.78 -37.03
C ASP A 268 -3.21 7.95 -36.35
N PRO A 269 -3.22 8.08 -35.00
CA PRO A 269 -4.45 8.36 -34.28
C PRO A 269 -5.11 9.67 -34.77
N ASP A 270 -6.42 9.64 -35.01
CA ASP A 270 -7.20 10.87 -35.23
C ASP A 270 -7.38 11.56 -33.84
N PRO A 271 -6.87 12.79 -33.69
CA PRO A 271 -6.94 13.50 -32.42
C PRO A 271 -8.36 13.66 -31.86
N ASP A 272 -9.32 14.00 -32.72
CA ASP A 272 -10.65 14.38 -32.24
C ASP A 272 -11.45 13.20 -31.66
N PRO A 273 -11.57 12.04 -32.34
CA PRO A 273 -12.21 10.85 -31.73
C PRO A 273 -11.46 10.30 -30.51
N LEU A 274 -10.13 10.36 -30.53
CA LEU A 274 -9.32 9.84 -29.41
C LEU A 274 -9.50 10.70 -28.16
N LEU A 275 -9.39 12.02 -28.28
CA LEU A 275 -9.56 12.94 -27.17
C LEU A 275 -11.00 12.95 -26.66
N ASP A 276 -12.02 12.81 -27.54
CA ASP A 276 -13.41 12.66 -27.12
C ASP A 276 -13.64 11.39 -26.31
N PHE A 277 -13.10 10.25 -26.77
CA PHE A 277 -13.18 8.99 -26.03
C PHE A 277 -12.54 9.11 -24.63
N LEU A 278 -11.32 9.67 -24.55
CA LEU A 278 -10.60 9.84 -23.28
C LEU A 278 -11.33 10.81 -22.34
N ALA A 279 -11.96 11.86 -22.89
CA ALA A 279 -12.79 12.80 -22.12
C ALA A 279 -14.04 12.12 -21.54
N ARG A 280 -14.74 11.33 -22.37
CA ARG A 280 -15.91 10.54 -21.90
C ARG A 280 -15.54 9.50 -20.84
N MET A 281 -14.31 8.97 -20.87
CA MET A 281 -13.79 8.07 -19.85
C MET A 281 -13.21 8.82 -18.63
N GLU A 282 -13.18 10.15 -18.66
CA GLU A 282 -12.63 11.02 -17.60
C GLU A 282 -11.14 10.77 -17.30
N PHE A 283 -10.35 10.36 -18.31
CA PHE A 283 -8.92 10.08 -18.17
C PHE A 283 -8.07 11.36 -18.29
N ARG A 284 -8.16 12.28 -17.34
CA ARG A 284 -7.54 13.62 -17.37
C ARG A 284 -6.05 13.59 -17.68
N THR A 285 -5.27 12.83 -16.90
CA THR A 285 -3.81 12.73 -17.08
C THR A 285 -3.42 12.15 -18.44
N LEU A 286 -4.14 11.10 -18.89
CA LEU A 286 -3.89 10.47 -20.18
C LEU A 286 -4.30 11.40 -21.34
N SER A 287 -5.44 12.09 -21.21
CA SER A 287 -5.91 13.08 -22.20
C SER A 287 -4.92 14.22 -22.37
N LYS A 288 -4.40 14.79 -21.27
CA LYS A 288 -3.39 15.84 -21.31
C LYS A 288 -2.13 15.36 -22.03
N ARG A 289 -1.57 14.21 -21.61
CA ARG A 289 -0.34 13.66 -22.22
C ARG A 289 -0.49 13.39 -23.73
N ILE A 290 -1.64 12.84 -24.14
CA ILE A 290 -1.91 12.54 -25.56
C ILE A 290 -2.16 13.83 -26.32
N ALA A 291 -2.90 14.80 -25.79
CA ALA A 291 -3.11 16.10 -26.39
C ALA A 291 -1.78 16.83 -26.63
N ASP A 292 -0.89 16.85 -25.61
CA ASP A 292 0.45 17.43 -25.74
C ASP A 292 1.27 16.74 -26.84
N ALA A 293 1.24 15.39 -26.91
CA ALA A 293 1.94 14.62 -27.94
C ALA A 293 1.40 14.88 -29.37
N LEU A 294 0.11 15.15 -29.50
CA LEU A 294 -0.55 15.44 -30.79
C LEU A 294 -0.59 16.94 -31.15
N GLY A 295 -0.02 17.82 -30.28
CA GLY A 295 -0.04 19.27 -30.48
C GLY A 295 -1.44 19.88 -30.47
N LYS A 296 -2.33 19.35 -29.63
CA LYS A 296 -3.74 19.79 -29.46
C LYS A 296 -3.96 20.30 -28.03
N GLU A 297 -4.98 21.13 -27.85
CA GLU A 297 -5.46 21.48 -26.51
C GLU A 297 -6.17 20.27 -25.88
N PRO A 298 -5.93 19.98 -24.57
CA PRO A 298 -6.63 18.91 -23.90
C PRO A 298 -8.14 19.17 -23.84
N PRO A 299 -8.98 18.13 -24.01
CA PRO A 299 -10.42 18.30 -24.01
C PRO A 299 -10.91 18.75 -22.62
N VAL A 300 -11.90 19.65 -22.60
CA VAL A 300 -12.60 20.01 -21.36
C VAL A 300 -13.43 18.81 -20.92
N ILE A 301 -12.96 18.11 -19.89
CA ILE A 301 -13.71 17.01 -19.29
C ILE A 301 -14.72 17.65 -18.33
N PRO A 302 -16.05 17.56 -18.60
CA PRO A 302 -17.04 18.09 -17.70
C PRO A 302 -16.89 17.52 -16.29
N GLU A 303 -17.02 18.37 -15.28
CA GLU A 303 -16.99 17.91 -13.91
C GLU A 303 -18.25 17.07 -13.64
N PRO A 304 -18.08 15.89 -13.02
CA PRO A 304 -19.23 15.15 -12.55
C PRO A 304 -19.94 15.99 -11.49
N SER A 305 -21.21 16.24 -11.69
CA SER A 305 -22.09 16.56 -10.56
C SER A 305 -21.92 15.44 -9.54
N ALA A 306 -21.45 15.79 -8.33
CA ALA A 306 -21.20 14.82 -7.26
C ALA A 306 -22.40 13.86 -7.12
N PRO A 307 -22.18 12.54 -6.90
CA PRO A 307 -23.27 11.64 -6.59
C PRO A 307 -23.93 12.17 -5.32
N SER A 308 -25.22 12.38 -5.40
CA SER A 308 -26.06 12.80 -4.29
C SER A 308 -25.99 11.78 -3.16
N ALA A 309 -25.05 11.97 -2.25
CA ALA A 309 -25.23 11.53 -0.89
C ALA A 309 -26.41 12.35 -0.36
N GLY A 310 -27.51 11.69 -0.03
CA GLY A 310 -28.80 12.20 0.34
C GLY A 310 -28.88 13.69 0.70
N ASP A 311 -29.60 14.39 -0.13
CA ASP A 311 -30.31 15.65 0.13
C ASP A 311 -29.64 16.64 1.10
N SER A 312 -28.54 17.29 0.62
CA SER A 312 -28.14 18.59 1.13
C SER A 312 -27.87 19.51 -0.05
N THR A 313 -28.89 20.30 -0.40
CA THR A 313 -28.81 21.44 -1.30
C THR A 313 -27.97 22.57 -0.66
N GLU A 314 -26.68 22.37 -0.49
CA GLU A 314 -25.76 23.48 -0.25
C GLU A 314 -24.97 23.70 -1.53
N LYS A 315 -25.23 24.84 -2.19
CA LYS A 315 -24.38 25.39 -3.25
C LYS A 315 -22.97 25.45 -2.72
N SER A 316 -21.98 25.01 -3.52
CA SER A 316 -20.57 25.32 -3.24
C SER A 316 -20.49 26.80 -2.90
N PRO A 317 -19.74 27.19 -1.84
CA PRO A 317 -19.58 28.59 -1.51
C PRO A 317 -19.10 29.35 -2.76
N ASP A 318 -19.67 30.51 -3.01
CA ASP A 318 -19.30 31.38 -4.13
C ASP A 318 -17.97 32.09 -3.80
N TRP A 319 -16.87 31.29 -3.74
CA TRP A 319 -15.53 31.81 -3.50
C TRP A 319 -14.88 32.22 -4.81
N PRO A 320 -14.00 33.26 -4.79
CA PRO A 320 -13.18 33.56 -5.94
C PRO A 320 -12.32 32.36 -6.32
N ALA A 321 -12.02 32.19 -7.61
CA ALA A 321 -11.08 31.18 -8.09
C ALA A 321 -9.72 31.35 -7.40
N ILE A 322 -9.00 30.24 -7.23
CA ILE A 322 -7.61 30.28 -6.77
C ILE A 322 -6.79 30.88 -7.92
N ASP A 323 -6.15 32.01 -7.67
CA ASP A 323 -5.33 32.74 -8.64
C ASP A 323 -3.98 33.11 -8.02
N PRO A 324 -2.93 32.31 -8.25
CA PRO A 324 -1.59 32.54 -7.69
C PRO A 324 -0.97 33.89 -8.05
N GLU A 325 -1.40 34.51 -9.13
CA GLU A 325 -0.89 35.85 -9.54
C GLU A 325 -1.48 37.00 -8.70
N SER A 326 -2.54 36.74 -7.94
CA SER A 326 -3.23 37.73 -7.09
C SER A 326 -2.66 37.87 -5.68
N TYR A 327 -1.75 36.97 -5.27
CA TYR A 327 -1.24 36.91 -3.90
C TYR A 327 -0.22 38.00 -3.59
N GLU A 328 -0.20 38.47 -2.34
CA GLU A 328 0.64 39.57 -1.92
C GLU A 328 2.04 39.13 -1.47
N HIS A 329 3.06 39.80 -1.96
CA HIS A 329 4.43 39.68 -1.48
C HIS A 329 4.68 40.75 -0.38
N ILE A 330 4.94 40.34 0.84
CA ILE A 330 5.18 41.24 1.98
C ILE A 330 6.67 41.64 2.00
N ARG A 331 6.97 42.86 1.60
CA ARG A 331 8.33 43.38 1.44
C ARG A 331 8.79 44.28 2.56
N ASP A 332 7.86 44.84 3.33
CA ASP A 332 8.16 45.80 4.35
C ASP A 332 7.29 45.68 5.60
N ARG A 333 7.72 46.32 6.66
CA ARG A 333 7.07 46.31 7.97
C ARG A 333 5.64 46.85 7.95
N THR A 334 5.36 47.89 7.15
CA THR A 334 4.04 48.52 7.08
C THR A 334 3.00 47.56 6.48
N ALA A 335 3.38 46.86 5.42
CA ALA A 335 2.55 45.81 4.82
C ALA A 335 2.27 44.67 5.83
N LEU A 336 3.30 44.21 6.56
CA LEU A 336 3.14 43.19 7.61
C LEU A 336 2.18 43.66 8.73
N GLU A 337 2.35 44.87 9.22
CA GLU A 337 1.49 45.44 10.27
C GLU A 337 0.03 45.60 9.80
N THR A 338 -0.18 45.89 8.53
CA THR A 338 -1.54 45.91 7.92
C THR A 338 -2.20 44.56 7.94
N TRP A 339 -1.46 43.51 7.59
CA TRP A 339 -1.94 42.11 7.69
C TRP A 339 -2.23 41.73 9.14
N ILE A 340 -1.35 42.00 10.07
CA ILE A 340 -1.56 41.71 11.50
C ILE A 340 -2.81 42.43 12.03
N ALA A 341 -3.04 43.67 11.62
CA ALA A 341 -4.26 44.41 12.02
C ALA A 341 -5.54 43.78 11.45
N ARG A 342 -5.50 43.33 10.20
CA ARG A 342 -6.61 42.59 9.56
C ARG A 342 -6.91 41.27 10.30
N ILE A 343 -5.87 40.51 10.61
CA ILE A 343 -5.99 39.24 11.34
C ILE A 343 -6.58 39.45 12.72
N ARG A 344 -6.14 40.45 13.47
CA ARG A 344 -6.69 40.80 14.79
C ARG A 344 -8.14 41.22 14.75
N ALA A 345 -8.55 41.92 13.71
CA ALA A 345 -9.94 42.34 13.54
C ALA A 345 -10.85 41.13 13.21
N GLN A 346 -10.32 40.12 12.53
CA GLN A 346 -11.06 38.93 12.11
C GLN A 346 -11.06 37.82 13.16
N GLY A 347 -9.96 37.64 13.93
CA GLY A 347 -9.83 36.61 14.96
C GLY A 347 -9.39 35.23 14.49
N TYR A 348 -9.02 35.04 13.21
CA TYR A 348 -8.41 33.83 12.69
C TYR A 348 -7.51 34.08 11.47
N VAL A 349 -6.60 33.14 11.20
CA VAL A 349 -5.66 33.20 10.06
C VAL A 349 -5.19 31.79 9.70
N ALA A 350 -5.10 31.47 8.41
CA ALA A 350 -4.33 30.30 7.97
C ALA A 350 -2.85 30.67 7.96
N VAL A 351 -2.00 29.75 8.44
CA VAL A 351 -0.55 29.90 8.58
C VAL A 351 0.13 28.66 8.04
N ASP A 352 1.17 28.86 7.22
CA ASP A 352 2.05 27.81 6.76
C ASP A 352 3.51 28.31 6.76
N THR A 353 4.49 27.41 6.87
CA THR A 353 5.92 27.75 6.93
C THR A 353 6.70 27.05 5.84
N GLU A 354 7.55 27.83 5.15
CA GLU A 354 8.49 27.30 4.17
C GLU A 354 9.87 27.13 4.76
N THR A 355 10.52 26.02 4.47
CA THR A 355 11.78 25.63 5.12
C THR A 355 12.77 24.97 4.16
N THR A 356 14.03 24.88 4.59
CA THR A 356 15.10 24.25 3.79
C THR A 356 15.06 22.72 3.75
N SER A 357 14.31 22.07 4.67
CA SER A 357 14.32 20.61 4.82
C SER A 357 13.04 20.10 5.49
N LEU A 358 12.70 18.84 5.27
CA LEU A 358 11.63 18.15 6.01
C LEU A 358 12.05 17.70 7.42
N ASN A 359 13.35 17.79 7.76
CA ASN A 359 13.85 17.49 9.10
C ASN A 359 13.66 18.73 9.98
N GLU A 360 12.62 18.74 10.78
CA GLU A 360 12.18 19.90 11.57
C GLU A 360 13.18 20.31 12.66
N MET A 361 14.10 19.42 13.05
CA MET A 361 15.14 19.70 14.03
C MET A 361 16.30 20.51 13.44
N GLN A 362 16.51 20.44 12.11
CA GLN A 362 17.63 21.05 11.40
C GLN A 362 17.19 22.07 10.33
N ALA A 363 15.93 22.04 9.91
CA ALA A 363 15.41 22.90 8.85
C ALA A 363 15.45 24.38 9.24
N ASP A 364 15.98 25.24 8.38
CA ASP A 364 15.90 26.67 8.55
C ASP A 364 14.59 27.22 8.01
N LEU A 365 14.03 28.21 8.71
CA LEU A 365 12.83 28.91 8.28
C LEU A 365 13.17 29.87 7.12
N VAL A 366 12.51 29.69 5.97
CA VAL A 366 12.71 30.51 4.76
C VAL A 366 11.66 31.60 4.62
N GLY A 367 10.41 31.31 5.02
CA GLY A 367 9.33 32.27 4.98
C GLY A 367 8.05 31.77 5.64
N ILE A 368 7.06 32.63 5.77
CA ILE A 368 5.76 32.37 6.36
C ILE A 368 4.67 32.86 5.42
N SER A 369 3.68 32.04 5.12
CA SER A 369 2.48 32.44 4.39
C SER A 369 1.28 32.59 5.30
N LEU A 370 0.38 33.52 4.97
CA LEU A 370 -0.83 33.83 5.71
C LEU A 370 -2.01 33.98 4.77
N ALA A 371 -3.20 33.49 5.19
CA ALA A 371 -4.45 33.75 4.47
C ALA A 371 -5.58 34.14 5.43
N THR A 372 -6.38 35.15 5.05
CA THR A 372 -7.48 35.68 5.85
C THR A 372 -8.85 35.42 5.23
N ALA A 373 -8.94 35.26 3.92
CA ALA A 373 -10.17 34.91 3.22
C ALA A 373 -9.79 34.16 1.92
N PRO A 374 -10.70 33.39 1.30
CA PRO A 374 -10.48 32.80 -0.01
C PRO A 374 -10.00 33.83 -1.04
N GLY A 375 -8.83 33.58 -1.65
CA GLY A 375 -8.16 34.51 -2.57
C GLY A 375 -7.43 35.70 -1.92
N GLN A 376 -7.38 35.79 -0.60
CA GLN A 376 -6.62 36.81 0.15
C GLN A 376 -5.52 36.14 0.96
N ALA A 377 -4.39 35.92 0.33
CA ALA A 377 -3.22 35.32 0.92
C ALA A 377 -1.95 36.14 0.60
N CYS A 378 -0.92 35.96 1.42
CA CYS A 378 0.38 36.60 1.25
C CYS A 378 1.51 35.67 1.66
N TYR A 379 2.71 35.98 1.19
CA TYR A 379 3.94 35.37 1.62
C TYR A 379 4.91 36.42 2.18
N ILE A 380 5.58 36.07 3.26
CA ILE A 380 6.59 36.87 3.97
C ILE A 380 7.92 36.15 3.77
N PRO A 381 8.73 36.49 2.76
CA PRO A 381 10.05 35.92 2.57
C PRO A 381 11.01 36.45 3.65
N LEU A 382 11.86 35.58 4.20
CA LEU A 382 12.71 35.84 5.36
C LEU A 382 14.17 35.44 5.17
N ALA A 383 14.42 34.36 4.42
CA ALA A 383 15.76 33.81 4.29
C ALA A 383 16.06 33.27 2.86
N HIS A 384 15.44 33.83 1.84
CA HIS A 384 15.81 33.50 0.44
C HIS A 384 17.20 34.06 0.11
N LYS A 385 17.94 33.32 -0.71
CA LYS A 385 19.32 33.63 -1.10
C LYS A 385 19.43 33.92 -2.59
N ASP A 386 20.25 34.90 -2.96
CA ASP A 386 20.61 35.15 -4.34
C ASP A 386 21.62 34.13 -4.87
N GLY A 387 21.47 33.69 -6.12
CA GLY A 387 22.43 32.86 -6.84
C GLY A 387 21.88 31.51 -7.27
N ALA A 388 22.21 31.09 -8.51
CA ALA A 388 21.90 29.79 -9.03
C ALA A 388 22.72 28.71 -8.30
N ALA A 389 22.15 27.49 -8.13
CA ALA A 389 22.79 26.35 -7.48
C ALA A 389 24.13 25.89 -8.13
N ASP A 390 24.46 26.38 -9.34
CA ASP A 390 25.68 26.08 -10.11
C ASP A 390 26.85 27.04 -9.87
N ASP A 391 26.68 28.06 -9.04
CA ASP A 391 27.78 28.93 -8.72
C ASP A 391 28.70 28.26 -7.68
N LEU A 392 29.87 27.83 -8.11
CA LEU A 392 30.91 27.19 -7.28
C LEU A 392 31.38 28.09 -6.11
N PHE A 393 31.04 29.36 -6.15
CA PHE A 393 31.22 30.39 -5.15
C PHE A 393 29.92 31.06 -4.72
N GLY A 394 28.78 30.32 -4.82
CA GLY A 394 27.44 30.84 -4.55
C GLY A 394 27.44 31.72 -3.31
N SER A 395 27.09 32.99 -3.50
CA SER A 395 27.01 33.94 -2.39
C SER A 395 25.84 33.50 -1.49
N ASP A 396 26.10 33.26 -0.21
CA ASP A 396 25.06 33.14 0.83
C ASP A 396 24.39 34.51 1.12
N THR A 397 24.37 35.38 0.13
CA THR A 397 23.78 36.71 0.24
C THR A 397 22.27 36.59 0.18
N LEU A 398 21.60 37.20 1.15
CA LEU A 398 20.15 37.27 1.17
C LEU A 398 19.61 38.03 -0.05
N ALA A 399 18.56 37.53 -0.67
CA ALA A 399 17.88 38.17 -1.79
C ALA A 399 17.26 39.52 -1.35
N GLU A 400 17.16 40.46 -2.28
CA GLU A 400 16.47 41.74 -2.02
C GLU A 400 14.92 41.51 -1.93
N GLY A 401 14.24 42.38 -1.23
CA GLY A 401 12.77 42.40 -1.14
C GLY A 401 12.16 41.48 -0.06
N GLN A 402 12.95 41.15 0.96
CA GLN A 402 12.49 40.39 2.14
C GLN A 402 12.75 41.15 3.44
N LEU A 403 12.01 40.82 4.49
CA LEU A 403 12.17 41.38 5.82
C LEU A 403 13.31 40.66 6.58
N PRO A 404 14.02 41.37 7.48
CA PRO A 404 14.90 40.72 8.44
C PRO A 404 14.11 39.71 9.29
N LEU A 405 14.63 38.49 9.41
CA LEU A 405 13.97 37.38 10.11
C LEU A 405 13.50 37.77 11.52
N ASP A 406 14.42 38.30 12.34
CA ASP A 406 14.13 38.67 13.74
C ASP A 406 13.06 39.74 13.86
N ASP A 407 13.07 40.74 12.94
CA ASP A 407 12.08 41.83 12.93
C ASP A 407 10.67 41.32 12.57
N ALA A 408 10.59 40.41 11.59
CA ALA A 408 9.33 39.82 11.18
C ALA A 408 8.76 38.92 12.28
N LEU A 409 9.60 38.07 12.86
CA LEU A 409 9.18 37.16 13.95
C LEU A 409 8.75 37.94 15.19
N ALA A 410 9.47 39.04 15.55
CA ALA A 410 9.07 39.90 16.66
C ALA A 410 7.71 40.58 16.43
N ALA A 411 7.38 40.89 15.17
CA ALA A 411 6.06 41.43 14.82
C ALA A 411 4.94 40.41 14.87
N LEU A 412 5.23 39.21 14.39
CA LEU A 412 4.26 38.11 14.32
C LEU A 412 3.98 37.47 15.69
N LYS A 413 4.97 37.42 16.57
CA LYS A 413 4.90 36.78 17.89
C LYS A 413 3.64 37.14 18.69
N PRO A 414 3.28 38.43 18.89
CA PRO A 414 2.08 38.76 19.67
C PRO A 414 0.74 38.29 19.02
N MET A 415 0.73 38.03 17.72
CA MET A 415 -0.44 37.50 17.00
C MET A 415 -0.47 35.98 17.07
N LEU A 416 0.69 35.32 16.89
CA LEU A 416 0.79 33.87 16.92
C LEU A 416 0.51 33.28 18.32
N GLU A 417 0.83 34.02 19.38
CA GLU A 417 0.65 33.61 20.78
C GLU A 417 -0.67 34.15 21.42
N ASP A 418 -1.50 34.90 20.66
CA ASP A 418 -2.75 35.41 21.16
C ASP A 418 -3.86 34.36 21.17
N ASP A 419 -4.37 34.04 22.34
CA ASP A 419 -5.45 33.04 22.51
C ASP A 419 -6.78 33.47 21.89
N ALA A 420 -6.96 34.75 21.56
CA ALA A 420 -8.15 35.28 20.88
C ALA A 420 -8.08 35.13 19.34
N ILE A 421 -6.96 34.71 18.80
CA ILE A 421 -6.75 34.53 17.37
C ILE A 421 -6.50 33.04 17.06
N LEU A 422 -7.38 32.42 16.28
CA LEU A 422 -7.23 31.03 15.87
C LEU A 422 -6.23 30.93 14.69
N LYS A 423 -5.20 30.11 14.83
CA LYS A 423 -4.24 29.76 13.77
C LYS A 423 -4.63 28.43 13.14
N ILE A 424 -4.79 28.42 11.83
CA ILE A 424 -5.24 27.28 11.04
C ILE A 424 -4.08 26.79 10.20
N GLY A 425 -3.76 25.52 10.23
CA GLY A 425 -2.69 24.92 9.43
C GLY A 425 -3.09 23.60 8.79
N GLN A 426 -2.20 23.06 7.99
CA GLN A 426 -2.25 21.73 7.41
C GLN A 426 -1.01 20.95 7.87
N ASN A 427 -1.17 19.97 8.78
CA ASN A 427 -0.05 19.34 9.50
C ASN A 427 0.70 20.32 10.41
N MET A 428 -0.05 21.14 11.13
CA MET A 428 0.40 22.22 12.02
C MET A 428 1.51 21.80 13.01
N LYS A 429 1.65 20.51 13.30
CA LYS A 429 2.73 20.00 14.15
C LYS A 429 4.12 20.36 13.62
N TYR A 430 4.31 20.31 12.30
CA TYR A 430 5.55 20.67 11.64
C TYR A 430 5.87 22.16 11.91
N ASP A 431 4.94 23.05 11.57
CA ASP A 431 5.08 24.50 11.72
C ASP A 431 5.31 24.89 13.19
N ALA A 432 4.59 24.26 14.10
CA ALA A 432 4.75 24.48 15.53
C ALA A 432 6.17 24.16 16.02
N LYS A 433 6.81 23.09 15.49
CA LYS A 433 8.21 22.75 15.83
C LYS A 433 9.22 23.75 15.24
N ILE A 434 9.01 24.17 14.00
CA ILE A 434 9.86 25.19 13.35
C ILE A 434 9.79 26.51 14.13
N LEU A 435 8.58 27.02 14.38
CA LEU A 435 8.39 28.27 15.12
C LEU A 435 8.94 28.19 16.55
N ALA A 436 8.80 27.07 17.22
CA ALA A 436 9.31 26.88 18.58
C ALA A 436 10.86 26.91 18.67
N ARG A 437 11.59 26.60 17.59
CA ARG A 437 13.06 26.78 17.52
C ARG A 437 13.43 28.27 17.53
N HIS A 438 12.55 29.14 17.04
CA HIS A 438 12.70 30.59 17.07
C HIS A 438 12.06 31.22 18.33
N GLY A 439 11.64 30.43 19.33
CA GLY A 439 11.05 30.94 20.56
C GLY A 439 9.63 31.48 20.42
N LEU A 440 8.90 31.01 19.39
CA LEU A 440 7.50 31.37 19.17
C LEU A 440 6.61 30.15 19.48
N ALA A 441 5.54 30.38 20.22
CA ALA A 441 4.44 29.43 20.36
C ALA A 441 3.33 29.77 19.34
N ILE A 442 2.66 28.74 18.82
CA ILE A 442 1.50 28.92 17.98
C ILE A 442 0.29 28.27 18.69
N THR A 443 -0.64 29.12 19.13
CA THR A 443 -1.82 28.71 19.94
C THR A 443 -2.87 29.82 19.96
N PRO A 444 -4.20 29.50 19.97
CA PRO A 444 -4.79 28.18 19.70
C PRO A 444 -4.70 27.78 18.21
N ILE A 445 -4.82 26.49 17.92
CA ILE A 445 -4.68 25.96 16.57
C ILE A 445 -5.90 25.17 16.10
N ASP A 446 -6.12 25.16 14.80
CA ASP A 446 -6.88 24.14 14.07
C ASP A 446 -5.99 23.50 12.99
N ASP A 447 -6.28 22.25 12.62
CA ASP A 447 -5.50 21.49 11.62
C ASP A 447 -6.43 20.78 10.64
N THR A 448 -6.35 21.15 9.37
CA THR A 448 -7.22 20.66 8.29
C THR A 448 -6.95 19.19 7.94
N MET A 449 -5.70 18.73 8.06
CA MET A 449 -5.35 17.32 7.91
C MET A 449 -6.06 16.46 8.96
N LEU A 450 -6.07 16.90 10.21
CA LEU A 450 -6.72 16.20 11.32
C LEU A 450 -8.24 16.29 11.28
N MET A 451 -8.82 17.40 10.76
CA MET A 451 -10.24 17.49 10.48
C MET A 451 -10.67 16.48 9.43
N SER A 452 -9.94 16.42 8.32
CA SER A 452 -10.16 15.42 7.28
C SER A 452 -10.03 14.00 7.83
N TYR A 453 -9.05 13.74 8.69
CA TYR A 453 -8.86 12.44 9.32
C TYR A 453 -10.03 12.06 10.24
N ALA A 454 -10.54 12.98 11.05
CA ALA A 454 -11.70 12.74 11.90
C ALA A 454 -12.97 12.45 11.08
N LEU A 455 -13.12 13.08 9.91
CA LEU A 455 -14.26 12.94 9.01
C LEU A 455 -14.18 11.70 8.11
N HIS A 456 -12.99 11.40 7.57
CA HIS A 456 -12.82 10.54 6.40
C HIS A 456 -11.75 9.44 6.58
N SER A 457 -11.43 9.06 7.82
CA SER A 457 -10.45 8.01 8.09
C SER A 457 -10.78 6.71 7.33
N GLY A 458 -9.85 6.22 6.52
CA GLY A 458 -10.01 5.01 5.71
C GLY A 458 -10.61 5.20 4.33
N LEU A 459 -10.98 6.43 3.93
CA LEU A 459 -11.54 6.71 2.60
C LEU A 459 -10.48 7.20 1.60
N HIS A 460 -9.55 8.02 2.05
CA HIS A 460 -8.48 8.62 1.21
C HIS A 460 -7.33 9.13 2.06
N GLY A 461 -6.22 9.54 1.41
CA GLY A 461 -5.13 10.25 2.07
C GLY A 461 -5.53 11.66 2.52
N HIS A 462 -4.79 12.21 3.51
CA HIS A 462 -5.10 13.48 4.14
C HIS A 462 -4.07 14.59 3.83
N GLY A 463 -3.21 14.37 2.82
CA GLY A 463 -2.27 15.38 2.32
C GLY A 463 -2.99 16.49 1.55
N MET A 464 -2.42 17.70 1.54
CA MET A 464 -3.03 18.92 0.97
C MET A 464 -3.44 18.72 -0.50
N ASP A 465 -2.56 18.20 -1.35
CA ASP A 465 -2.84 17.96 -2.77
C ASP A 465 -4.12 17.10 -2.95
N THR A 466 -4.20 15.97 -2.22
CA THR A 466 -5.36 15.07 -2.27
C THR A 466 -6.64 15.77 -1.80
N LEU A 467 -6.55 16.59 -0.74
CA LEU A 467 -7.70 17.30 -0.19
C LEU A 467 -8.14 18.45 -1.11
N SER A 468 -7.20 19.19 -1.66
CA SER A 468 -7.46 20.27 -2.61
C SER A 468 -8.13 19.74 -3.89
N GLU A 469 -7.56 18.71 -4.51
CA GLU A 469 -8.16 18.08 -5.70
C GLU A 469 -9.57 17.57 -5.43
N ARG A 470 -9.78 16.97 -4.25
CA ARG A 470 -11.04 16.29 -3.93
C ARG A 470 -12.16 17.23 -3.50
N TYR A 471 -11.85 18.26 -2.71
CA TYR A 471 -12.84 19.12 -2.07
C TYR A 471 -12.92 20.53 -2.63
N LEU A 472 -11.84 21.01 -3.26
CA LEU A 472 -11.76 22.33 -3.89
C LEU A 472 -11.69 22.24 -5.41
N ASN A 473 -11.54 21.03 -5.96
CA ASN A 473 -11.35 20.76 -7.38
C ASN A 473 -10.18 21.56 -7.99
N HIS A 474 -9.12 21.71 -7.22
CA HIS A 474 -7.94 22.46 -7.58
C HIS A 474 -6.69 21.61 -7.39
N SER A 475 -5.83 21.53 -8.42
CA SER A 475 -4.52 20.90 -8.33
C SER A 475 -3.49 21.94 -7.93
N PRO A 476 -2.88 21.85 -6.71
CA PRO A 476 -1.89 22.82 -6.25
C PRO A 476 -0.62 22.82 -7.10
N ILE A 477 0.14 23.89 -7.03
CA ILE A 477 1.48 23.99 -7.65
C ILE A 477 2.36 22.88 -7.04
N PRO A 478 2.91 21.94 -7.85
CA PRO A 478 3.74 20.88 -7.29
C PRO A 478 5.09 21.41 -6.81
N ILE A 479 5.48 21.15 -5.57
CA ILE A 479 6.80 21.58 -5.01
C ILE A 479 7.98 21.11 -5.89
N LYS A 480 7.87 19.97 -6.57
CA LYS A 480 8.90 19.48 -7.51
C LYS A 480 9.13 20.37 -8.72
N SER A 481 8.14 21.19 -9.11
CA SER A 481 8.30 22.16 -10.19
C SER A 481 9.22 23.31 -9.80
N LEU A 482 9.32 23.63 -8.50
CA LEU A 482 10.19 24.65 -7.95
C LEU A 482 11.58 24.09 -7.60
N LEU A 483 11.63 22.96 -6.90
CA LEU A 483 12.89 22.40 -6.39
C LEU A 483 13.64 21.53 -7.42
N GLY A 484 12.98 21.08 -8.49
CA GLY A 484 13.56 20.13 -9.42
C GLY A 484 13.62 18.71 -8.86
N SER A 485 14.47 17.84 -9.43
CA SER A 485 14.61 16.44 -9.02
C SER A 485 16.01 15.89 -9.22
N GLY A 486 16.40 14.90 -8.42
CA GLY A 486 17.71 14.23 -8.53
C GLY A 486 18.85 15.07 -8.01
N LYS A 487 20.02 14.99 -8.65
CA LYS A 487 21.24 15.68 -8.21
C LYS A 487 21.24 17.19 -8.41
N SER A 488 20.32 17.70 -9.22
CA SER A 488 20.17 19.15 -9.49
C SER A 488 19.05 19.79 -8.69
N ALA A 489 18.45 19.05 -7.73
CA ALA A 489 17.44 19.62 -6.86
C ALA A 489 18.06 20.71 -5.95
N ILE A 490 17.32 21.82 -5.81
CA ILE A 490 17.68 22.92 -4.93
C ILE A 490 16.85 22.89 -3.63
N THR A 491 17.29 23.60 -2.61
CA THR A 491 16.52 23.86 -1.39
C THR A 491 15.60 25.07 -1.58
N PHE A 492 14.53 25.18 -0.78
CA PHE A 492 13.51 26.22 -0.95
C PHE A 492 14.07 27.65 -0.81
N ASP A 493 15.10 27.84 -0.01
CA ASP A 493 15.82 29.11 0.13
C ASP A 493 16.51 29.58 -1.16
N ARG A 494 16.61 28.73 -2.18
CA ARG A 494 17.14 29.05 -3.51
C ARG A 494 16.07 29.27 -4.59
N VAL A 495 14.79 29.10 -4.22
CA VAL A 495 13.65 29.40 -5.10
C VAL A 495 13.51 30.91 -5.25
N ALA A 496 13.25 31.41 -6.48
CA ALA A 496 12.98 32.80 -6.72
C ALA A 496 11.77 33.28 -5.89
N ILE A 497 11.87 34.44 -5.24
CA ILE A 497 10.82 34.91 -4.33
C ILE A 497 9.46 35.01 -5.04
N ASP A 498 9.40 35.47 -6.29
CA ASP A 498 8.14 35.62 -7.03
C ASP A 498 7.45 34.25 -7.24
N ASP A 499 8.20 33.16 -7.45
CA ASP A 499 7.66 31.81 -7.56
C ASP A 499 7.29 31.25 -6.17
N ALA A 500 8.10 31.57 -5.15
CA ALA A 500 7.81 31.21 -3.76
C ALA A 500 6.54 31.88 -3.24
N VAL A 501 6.25 33.11 -3.60
CA VAL A 501 5.00 33.82 -3.26
C VAL A 501 3.80 33.09 -3.81
N LYS A 502 3.84 32.67 -5.08
CA LYS A 502 2.73 31.94 -5.71
C LYS A 502 2.45 30.62 -5.03
N TYR A 503 3.50 29.85 -4.76
CA TYR A 503 3.41 28.55 -4.13
C TYR A 503 2.93 28.64 -2.68
N ALA A 504 3.67 29.34 -1.83
CA ALA A 504 3.42 29.38 -0.39
C ALA A 504 2.09 30.06 -0.02
N ALA A 505 1.73 31.15 -0.72
CA ALA A 505 0.45 31.80 -0.48
C ALA A 505 -0.73 30.96 -1.00
N GLU A 506 -0.55 30.15 -2.06
CA GLU A 506 -1.53 29.16 -2.50
C GLU A 506 -1.80 28.13 -1.41
N ASP A 507 -0.75 27.59 -0.75
CA ASP A 507 -0.87 26.61 0.33
C ASP A 507 -1.67 27.18 1.52
N ALA A 508 -1.42 28.43 1.91
CA ALA A 508 -2.22 29.10 2.95
C ALA A 508 -3.68 29.34 2.53
N ASP A 509 -3.97 29.76 1.28
CA ASP A 509 -5.33 29.94 0.77
C ASP A 509 -6.08 28.60 0.69
N ILE A 510 -5.44 27.54 0.19
CA ILE A 510 -6.01 26.18 0.17
C ILE A 510 -6.33 25.71 1.59
N THR A 511 -5.40 25.89 2.52
CA THR A 511 -5.59 25.52 3.94
C THR A 511 -6.81 26.22 4.53
N LEU A 512 -6.98 27.52 4.30
CA LEU A 512 -8.14 28.25 4.76
C LEU A 512 -9.45 27.74 4.14
N ARG A 513 -9.49 27.48 2.84
CA ARG A 513 -10.66 26.93 2.14
C ARG A 513 -11.03 25.54 2.65
N LEU A 514 -10.05 24.68 2.90
CA LEU A 514 -10.25 23.35 3.50
C LEU A 514 -10.82 23.47 4.91
N TRP A 515 -10.35 24.42 5.72
CA TRP A 515 -10.90 24.68 7.04
C TRP A 515 -12.37 25.13 6.97
N LEU A 516 -12.70 26.08 6.11
CA LEU A 516 -14.07 26.55 5.88
C LEU A 516 -14.99 25.39 5.41
N THR A 517 -14.42 24.43 4.67
CA THR A 517 -15.13 23.25 4.18
C THR A 517 -15.35 22.22 5.29
N PHE A 518 -14.32 21.88 6.07
CA PHE A 518 -14.38 20.77 7.02
C PHE A 518 -14.95 21.15 8.40
N LYS A 519 -14.68 22.34 8.90
CA LYS A 519 -15.12 22.76 10.25
C LYS A 519 -16.62 22.60 10.47
N PRO A 520 -17.52 23.02 9.57
CA PRO A 520 -18.97 22.78 9.70
C PRO A 520 -19.33 21.30 9.61
N GLN A 521 -18.58 20.49 8.86
CA GLN A 521 -18.87 19.07 8.67
C GLN A 521 -18.61 18.23 9.93
N LEU A 522 -17.65 18.63 10.79
CA LEU A 522 -17.36 17.92 12.04
C LEU A 522 -18.62 17.73 12.89
N HIS A 523 -19.44 18.78 13.02
CA HIS A 523 -20.69 18.71 13.79
C HIS A 523 -21.73 17.82 13.11
N ARG A 524 -21.94 17.98 11.81
CA ARG A 524 -22.89 17.16 11.03
C ARG A 524 -22.54 15.69 11.06
N ALA A 525 -21.27 15.36 10.95
CA ALA A 525 -20.74 14.01 11.03
C ALA A 525 -20.67 13.46 12.46
N ARG A 526 -20.97 14.26 13.50
CA ARG A 526 -20.87 13.89 14.93
C ARG A 526 -19.48 13.42 15.34
N VAL A 527 -18.42 14.06 14.80
CA VAL A 527 -17.03 13.76 15.14
C VAL A 527 -16.30 14.96 15.75
N THR A 528 -17.03 16.02 16.11
CA THR A 528 -16.48 17.23 16.78
C THR A 528 -15.71 16.84 18.04
N THR A 529 -16.27 15.98 18.89
CA THR A 529 -15.61 15.51 20.11
C THR A 529 -14.30 14.81 19.83
N VAL A 530 -14.24 13.97 18.79
CA VAL A 530 -13.01 13.28 18.36
C VAL A 530 -11.95 14.32 17.98
N TYR A 531 -12.31 15.27 17.13
CA TYR A 531 -11.37 16.31 16.70
C TYR A 531 -10.91 17.20 17.87
N GLU A 532 -11.84 17.74 18.64
CA GLU A 532 -11.58 18.73 19.69
C GLU A 532 -10.92 18.14 20.94
N THR A 533 -11.11 16.83 21.23
CA THR A 533 -10.63 16.22 22.48
C THR A 533 -9.55 15.17 22.29
N LEU A 534 -9.33 14.67 21.05
CA LEU A 534 -8.37 13.60 20.76
C LEU A 534 -7.34 13.99 19.71
N GLU A 535 -7.73 14.69 18.63
CA GLU A 535 -6.79 15.00 17.55
C GLU A 535 -6.05 16.31 17.79
N ARG A 536 -6.79 17.41 17.86
CA ARG A 536 -6.21 18.76 17.98
C ARG A 536 -5.35 18.95 19.23
N PRO A 537 -5.79 18.57 20.45
CA PRO A 537 -5.00 18.80 21.64
C PRO A 537 -3.75 17.93 21.75
N LEU A 538 -3.65 16.86 20.93
CA LEU A 538 -2.48 16.00 20.88
C LEU A 538 -1.31 16.64 20.12
N VAL A 539 -1.56 17.56 19.20
CA VAL A 539 -0.54 18.22 18.37
C VAL A 539 0.59 18.84 19.20
N PRO A 540 0.33 19.74 20.18
CA PRO A 540 1.40 20.31 20.98
C PRO A 540 2.12 19.29 21.86
N VAL A 541 1.44 18.24 22.31
CA VAL A 541 2.04 17.16 23.09
C VAL A 541 3.07 16.39 22.26
N LEU A 542 2.68 15.98 21.04
CA LEU A 542 3.59 15.27 20.13
C LEU A 542 4.74 16.17 19.72
N ALA A 543 4.49 17.44 19.37
CA ALA A 543 5.55 18.39 19.05
C ALA A 543 6.59 18.51 20.16
N GLN A 544 6.15 18.52 21.43
CA GLN A 544 7.06 18.57 22.58
C GLN A 544 7.83 17.25 22.76
N MET A 545 7.16 16.09 22.66
CA MET A 545 7.82 14.78 22.75
C MET A 545 8.89 14.60 21.67
N GLU A 546 8.56 14.92 20.43
CA GLU A 546 9.47 14.83 19.29
C GLU A 546 10.69 15.77 19.46
N ARG A 547 10.48 16.95 20.00
CA ARG A 547 11.58 17.88 20.33
C ARG A 547 12.44 17.40 21.51
N HIS A 548 11.87 16.73 22.51
CA HIS A 548 12.65 16.12 23.57
C HIS A 548 13.59 15.04 23.03
N GLY A 549 13.11 14.20 22.12
CA GLY A 549 13.84 13.07 21.58
C GLY A 549 14.31 12.11 22.68
N VAL A 550 14.88 11.00 22.29
CA VAL A 550 15.44 9.98 23.21
C VAL A 550 16.95 9.87 23.03
N LYS A 551 17.69 9.82 24.12
CA LYS A 551 19.15 9.65 24.08
C LYS A 551 19.53 8.27 23.65
N VAL A 552 20.46 8.16 22.69
CA VAL A 552 20.94 6.89 22.15
C VAL A 552 22.46 6.81 22.25
N ASP A 553 22.96 5.72 22.81
CA ASP A 553 24.38 5.44 22.89
C ASP A 553 24.91 4.85 21.56
N ARG A 554 25.59 5.71 20.80
CA ARG A 554 26.17 5.36 19.49
C ARG A 554 27.21 4.26 19.59
N ASP A 555 28.02 4.24 20.65
CA ASP A 555 29.10 3.25 20.81
C ASP A 555 28.53 1.86 21.09
N THR A 556 27.47 1.78 21.88
CA THR A 556 26.69 0.54 22.07
C THR A 556 26.11 0.04 20.75
N LEU A 557 25.48 0.89 19.94
CA LEU A 557 24.95 0.50 18.60
C LEU A 557 26.07 0.02 17.68
N ARG A 558 27.19 0.71 17.64
CA ARG A 558 28.35 0.32 16.82
C ARG A 558 28.92 -1.04 17.21
N ALA A 559 29.08 -1.28 18.53
CA ALA A 559 29.53 -2.56 19.04
C ALA A 559 28.55 -3.70 18.69
N MET A 560 27.26 -3.45 18.77
CA MET A 560 26.22 -4.41 18.37
C MET A 560 26.22 -4.67 16.87
N SER A 561 26.36 -3.64 16.03
CA SER A 561 26.49 -3.80 14.57
C SER A 561 27.66 -4.71 14.20
N GLY A 562 28.83 -4.55 14.86
CA GLY A 562 29.98 -5.43 14.69
C GLY A 562 29.71 -6.89 15.09
N LYS A 563 29.01 -7.12 16.23
CA LYS A 563 28.61 -8.47 16.67
C LYS A 563 27.60 -9.11 15.71
N PHE A 564 26.63 -8.33 15.20
CA PHE A 564 25.67 -8.84 14.22
C PHE A 564 26.34 -9.19 12.90
N ALA A 565 27.29 -8.38 12.42
CA ALA A 565 28.06 -8.69 11.22
C ALA A 565 28.85 -10.01 11.37
N GLN A 566 29.47 -10.28 12.54
CA GLN A 566 30.15 -11.54 12.80
C GLN A 566 29.20 -12.74 12.84
N LYS A 567 28.03 -12.61 13.52
CA LYS A 567 27.01 -13.67 13.53
C LYS A 567 26.44 -13.93 12.11
N MET A 568 26.22 -12.88 11.32
CA MET A 568 25.74 -13.01 9.94
C MET A 568 26.75 -13.74 9.06
N ALA A 569 28.04 -13.42 9.18
CA ALA A 569 29.11 -14.11 8.43
C ALA A 569 29.20 -15.60 8.80
N ALA A 570 29.04 -15.95 10.09
CA ALA A 570 28.99 -17.34 10.53
C ALA A 570 27.77 -18.09 9.94
N LEU A 571 26.57 -17.49 10.02
CA LEU A 571 25.37 -18.07 9.41
C LEU A 571 25.48 -18.20 7.89
N GLU A 572 26.10 -17.23 7.22
CA GLU A 572 26.33 -17.27 5.76
C GLU A 572 27.25 -18.44 5.38
N SER A 573 28.29 -18.72 6.19
CA SER A 573 29.13 -19.89 6.00
C SER A 573 28.34 -21.19 6.19
N GLU A 574 27.56 -21.32 7.26
CA GLU A 574 26.67 -22.48 7.50
C GLU A 574 25.68 -22.70 6.36
N ILE A 575 25.07 -21.60 5.87
CA ILE A 575 24.12 -21.64 4.75
C ILE A 575 24.80 -22.12 3.46
N HIS A 576 26.02 -21.65 3.18
CA HIS A 576 26.81 -22.08 2.02
C HIS A 576 27.21 -23.56 2.12
N ASP A 577 27.58 -24.03 3.31
CA ASP A 577 27.92 -25.44 3.55
C ASP A 577 26.68 -26.32 3.34
N LEU A 578 25.51 -25.93 3.86
CA LEU A 578 24.22 -26.63 3.66
C LEU A 578 23.77 -26.63 2.18
N ALA A 579 24.03 -25.54 1.47
CA ALA A 579 23.71 -25.42 0.05
C ALA A 579 24.73 -26.12 -0.88
N GLY A 580 25.91 -26.51 -0.37
CA GLY A 580 27.00 -27.09 -1.15
C GLY A 580 27.72 -26.11 -2.08
N ARG A 581 27.36 -24.81 -2.06
CA ARG A 581 28.01 -23.75 -2.85
C ARG A 581 27.76 -22.35 -2.26
N THR A 582 28.62 -21.43 -2.67
CA THR A 582 28.44 -20.01 -2.31
C THR A 582 27.40 -19.33 -3.19
N PHE A 583 26.60 -18.43 -2.60
CA PHE A 583 25.60 -17.60 -3.27
C PHE A 583 25.27 -16.36 -2.41
N ASN A 584 24.57 -15.39 -3.01
CA ASN A 584 24.10 -14.24 -2.24
C ASN A 584 22.83 -14.62 -1.45
N VAL A 585 22.96 -14.84 -0.13
CA VAL A 585 21.88 -15.21 0.79
C VAL A 585 20.76 -14.15 0.80
N GLY A 586 21.10 -12.88 0.56
CA GLY A 586 20.15 -11.77 0.42
C GLY A 586 19.36 -11.77 -0.90
N SER A 587 19.70 -12.63 -1.88
CA SER A 587 19.03 -12.69 -3.16
C SER A 587 17.87 -13.70 -3.15
N PRO A 588 16.59 -13.26 -3.21
CA PRO A 588 15.46 -14.18 -3.26
C PRO A 588 15.50 -15.14 -4.46
N LYS A 589 16.06 -14.67 -5.60
CA LYS A 589 16.18 -15.47 -6.81
C LYS A 589 17.14 -16.64 -6.63
N GLN A 590 18.39 -16.36 -6.17
CA GLN A 590 19.40 -17.40 -5.97
C GLN A 590 18.97 -18.39 -4.88
N LEU A 591 18.39 -17.90 -3.80
CA LEU A 591 17.85 -18.74 -2.74
C LEU A 591 16.74 -19.67 -3.27
N GLY A 592 15.82 -19.15 -4.07
CA GLY A 592 14.75 -19.94 -4.67
C GLY A 592 15.28 -21.05 -5.60
N GLU A 593 16.29 -20.76 -6.42
CA GLU A 593 16.97 -21.76 -7.26
C GLU A 593 17.58 -22.88 -6.42
N ILE A 594 18.25 -22.55 -5.30
CA ILE A 594 18.84 -23.54 -4.39
C ILE A 594 17.75 -24.40 -3.72
N LEU A 595 16.75 -23.79 -3.12
CA LEU A 595 15.72 -24.51 -2.38
C LEU A 595 14.89 -25.45 -3.27
N PHE A 596 14.47 -24.96 -4.44
CA PHE A 596 13.47 -25.65 -5.24
C PHE A 596 14.03 -26.37 -6.48
N ASP A 597 15.08 -25.84 -7.13
CA ASP A 597 15.67 -26.47 -8.30
C ASP A 597 16.81 -27.45 -7.91
N GLU A 598 17.70 -27.09 -6.97
CA GLU A 598 18.86 -27.89 -6.59
C GLU A 598 18.54 -28.90 -5.46
N MET A 599 17.92 -28.45 -4.37
CA MET A 599 17.52 -29.31 -3.25
C MET A 599 16.18 -30.03 -3.48
N GLY A 600 15.37 -29.59 -4.45
CA GLY A 600 14.10 -30.24 -4.81
C GLY A 600 13.03 -30.18 -3.74
N LEU A 601 13.04 -29.16 -2.86
CA LEU A 601 12.08 -29.02 -1.77
C LEU A 601 10.65 -28.77 -2.31
N ALA A 602 9.65 -29.27 -1.61
CA ALA A 602 8.26 -29.09 -1.98
C ALA A 602 7.80 -27.63 -1.72
N GLY A 603 6.79 -27.14 -2.47
CA GLY A 603 6.20 -25.81 -2.25
C GLY A 603 6.84 -24.67 -3.05
N GLY A 604 7.67 -24.96 -4.04
CA GLY A 604 8.27 -23.97 -4.94
C GLY A 604 7.28 -23.36 -5.92
N GLU A 605 6.40 -22.49 -5.45
CA GLU A 605 5.53 -21.70 -6.33
C GLU A 605 6.31 -20.54 -6.93
N LYS A 606 6.31 -20.47 -8.26
CA LYS A 606 6.88 -19.32 -8.97
C LYS A 606 5.84 -18.22 -9.05
N GLY A 607 6.18 -17.05 -8.54
CA GLY A 607 5.35 -15.86 -8.66
C GLY A 607 5.17 -15.39 -10.11
N LYS A 608 4.37 -14.37 -10.34
CA LYS A 608 4.11 -13.77 -11.67
C LYS A 608 5.38 -13.36 -12.43
N THR A 609 6.49 -13.13 -11.75
CA THR A 609 7.79 -12.78 -12.34
C THR A 609 8.66 -14.00 -12.68
N GLY A 610 8.17 -15.22 -12.48
CA GLY A 610 8.92 -16.45 -12.68
C GLY A 610 9.96 -16.75 -11.57
N ALA A 611 10.09 -15.89 -10.57
CA ALA A 611 10.91 -16.10 -9.40
C ALA A 611 10.14 -16.92 -8.35
N TYR A 612 10.83 -17.80 -7.65
CA TYR A 612 10.26 -18.55 -6.55
C TYR A 612 9.87 -17.62 -5.39
N ALA A 613 8.74 -17.90 -4.75
CA ALA A 613 8.37 -17.26 -3.50
C ALA A 613 9.31 -17.75 -2.40
N THR A 614 10.09 -16.84 -1.82
CA THR A 614 10.98 -17.10 -0.68
C THR A 614 10.64 -16.17 0.49
N GLY A 615 9.37 -15.84 0.63
CA GLY A 615 8.86 -15.05 1.75
C GLY A 615 9.08 -15.77 3.09
N ALA A 616 8.92 -15.03 4.20
CA ALA A 616 9.09 -15.61 5.53
C ALA A 616 8.14 -16.80 5.77
N ASP A 617 6.91 -16.70 5.28
CA ASP A 617 5.88 -17.73 5.35
C ASP A 617 6.31 -19.05 4.69
N VAL A 618 6.88 -18.98 3.49
CA VAL A 618 7.37 -20.16 2.76
C VAL A 618 8.58 -20.77 3.46
N LEU A 619 9.52 -19.91 3.92
CA LEU A 619 10.71 -20.38 4.62
C LEU A 619 10.40 -20.96 6.00
N GLU A 620 9.42 -20.42 6.75
CA GLU A 620 8.96 -20.95 8.03
C GLU A 620 8.35 -22.36 7.87
N ASP A 621 7.56 -22.57 6.83
CA ASP A 621 6.99 -23.89 6.52
C ASP A 621 8.11 -24.91 6.20
N LEU A 622 9.09 -24.52 5.38
CA LEU A 622 10.24 -25.37 5.03
C LEU A 622 11.19 -25.61 6.20
N ALA A 623 11.34 -24.65 7.11
CA ALA A 623 12.23 -24.72 8.28
C ALA A 623 11.78 -25.80 9.29
N THR A 624 10.53 -26.30 9.19
CA THR A 624 10.05 -27.40 10.05
C THR A 624 10.75 -28.74 9.73
N GLU A 625 11.20 -28.93 8.49
CA GLU A 625 11.78 -30.17 8.00
C GLU A 625 13.23 -30.01 7.49
N HIS A 626 13.67 -28.76 7.22
CA HIS A 626 14.96 -28.47 6.59
C HIS A 626 15.73 -27.39 7.34
N GLU A 627 17.03 -27.63 7.54
CA GLU A 627 17.90 -26.71 8.30
C GLU A 627 18.25 -25.44 7.52
N LEU A 628 18.47 -25.51 6.20
CA LEU A 628 18.88 -24.37 5.39
C LEU A 628 17.84 -23.20 5.45
N PRO A 629 16.54 -23.42 5.25
CA PRO A 629 15.53 -22.36 5.41
C PRO A 629 15.52 -21.75 6.81
N ALA A 630 15.75 -22.55 7.87
CA ALA A 630 15.81 -22.05 9.24
C ALA A 630 17.00 -21.07 9.42
N ARG A 631 18.21 -21.45 8.93
CA ARG A 631 19.38 -20.57 8.97
C ARG A 631 19.23 -19.30 8.13
N VAL A 632 18.55 -19.38 6.99
CA VAL A 632 18.23 -18.20 6.16
C VAL A 632 17.29 -17.26 6.90
N LEU A 633 16.30 -17.77 7.63
CA LEU A 633 15.42 -16.92 8.47
C LEU A 633 16.21 -16.22 9.57
N ASP A 634 17.11 -16.93 10.26
CA ASP A 634 18.00 -16.35 11.29
C ASP A 634 18.87 -15.24 10.69
N TRP A 635 19.49 -15.51 9.53
CA TRP A 635 20.30 -14.53 8.80
C TRP A 635 19.50 -13.29 8.38
N ARG A 636 18.30 -13.47 7.83
CA ARG A 636 17.42 -12.36 7.43
C ARG A 636 16.99 -11.51 8.61
N GLN A 637 16.69 -12.14 9.74
CA GLN A 637 16.35 -11.43 10.98
C GLN A 637 17.50 -10.54 11.44
N LEU A 638 18.71 -11.09 11.54
CA LEU A 638 19.92 -10.33 11.92
C LEU A 638 20.25 -9.23 10.92
N SER A 639 20.14 -9.51 9.62
CA SER A 639 20.35 -8.53 8.55
C SER A 639 19.40 -7.34 8.67
N LYS A 640 18.12 -7.60 8.94
CA LYS A 640 17.11 -6.57 9.17
C LYS A 640 17.41 -5.75 10.42
N LEU A 641 17.73 -6.41 11.53
CA LEU A 641 18.07 -5.73 12.79
C LEU A 641 19.32 -4.86 12.62
N LYS A 642 20.35 -5.38 11.94
CA LYS A 642 21.57 -4.63 11.68
C LYS A 642 21.32 -3.41 10.82
N SER A 643 20.72 -3.57 9.65
CA SER A 643 20.53 -2.48 8.69
C SER A 643 19.55 -1.41 9.19
N THR A 644 18.45 -1.82 9.84
CA THR A 644 17.36 -0.90 10.22
C THR A 644 17.66 -0.20 11.55
N TYR A 645 18.28 -0.89 12.52
CA TYR A 645 18.44 -0.36 13.88
C TYR A 645 19.88 -0.07 14.27
N THR A 646 20.83 -1.02 14.10
CA THR A 646 22.19 -0.75 14.57
C THR A 646 23.00 0.13 13.64
N ASP A 647 22.72 0.14 12.33
CA ASP A 647 23.40 0.99 11.35
C ASP A 647 22.61 2.30 11.12
N ALA A 648 21.42 2.21 10.55
CA ALA A 648 20.64 3.40 10.17
C ALA A 648 20.29 4.31 11.36
N LEU A 649 20.02 3.75 12.55
CA LEU A 649 19.68 4.57 13.73
C LEU A 649 20.82 5.53 14.14
N GLN A 650 22.09 5.17 13.86
CA GLN A 650 23.23 6.07 14.13
C GLN A 650 23.19 7.35 13.30
N ASP A 651 22.62 7.28 12.08
CA ASP A 651 22.48 8.42 11.18
C ASP A 651 21.33 9.36 11.60
N HIS A 652 20.40 8.84 12.42
CA HIS A 652 19.29 9.62 12.98
C HIS A 652 19.63 10.30 14.32
N ILE A 653 20.85 10.10 14.87
CA ILE A 653 21.28 10.81 16.07
C ILE A 653 21.60 12.25 15.65
N ASP A 654 20.78 13.18 16.12
CA ASP A 654 20.96 14.59 15.88
C ASP A 654 22.29 15.08 16.50
N PRO A 655 23.18 15.77 15.74
CA PRO A 655 24.49 16.15 16.20
C PRO A 655 24.49 17.18 17.33
N ASP A 656 23.46 18.02 17.40
CA ASP A 656 23.38 19.12 18.36
C ASP A 656 22.84 18.64 19.70
N THR A 657 21.85 17.73 19.68
CA THR A 657 21.19 17.22 20.89
C THR A 657 21.76 15.89 21.38
N GLY A 658 22.43 15.11 20.49
CA GLY A 658 22.86 13.74 20.77
C GLY A 658 21.69 12.76 20.95
N ARG A 659 20.49 13.11 20.49
CA ARG A 659 19.25 12.36 20.68
C ARG A 659 18.63 12.00 19.33
N VAL A 660 17.78 10.99 19.34
CA VAL A 660 16.96 10.62 18.18
C VAL A 660 15.57 11.24 18.33
N HIS A 661 15.14 11.96 17.30
CA HIS A 661 13.87 12.67 17.24
C HIS A 661 12.98 11.98 16.21
N THR A 662 12.15 11.02 16.64
CA THR A 662 11.15 10.40 15.77
C THR A 662 10.01 11.37 15.46
N SER A 663 9.32 11.18 14.35
CA SER A 663 8.07 11.89 14.02
C SER A 663 6.88 10.97 14.18
N TYR A 664 5.83 11.43 14.87
CA TYR A 664 4.56 10.71 15.03
C TYR A 664 3.53 11.17 14.02
N VAL A 665 3.10 10.28 13.14
CA VAL A 665 2.04 10.53 12.15
C VAL A 665 0.69 10.17 12.77
N GLN A 666 -0.15 11.18 13.05
CA GLN A 666 -1.48 11.00 13.66
C GLN A 666 -2.46 10.32 12.70
N THR A 667 -2.30 10.49 11.40
CA THR A 667 -3.16 9.99 10.33
C THR A 667 -2.66 8.69 9.69
N GLY A 668 -1.56 8.11 10.24
CA GLY A 668 -0.88 6.95 9.65
C GLY A 668 -1.66 5.62 9.73
N ALA A 669 -2.61 5.52 10.65
CA ALA A 669 -3.46 4.35 10.80
C ALA A 669 -4.94 4.74 10.90
N ASN A 670 -5.82 4.02 10.20
CA ASN A 670 -7.26 4.31 10.22
C ASN A 670 -7.91 4.14 11.60
N THR A 671 -7.29 3.35 12.49
CA THR A 671 -7.80 3.06 13.84
C THR A 671 -7.51 4.12 14.90
N GLY A 672 -6.80 5.18 14.57
CA GLY A 672 -6.37 6.17 15.57
C GLY A 672 -5.02 5.88 16.23
N ARG A 673 -4.37 4.75 15.93
CA ARG A 673 -2.99 4.50 16.39
C ARG A 673 -2.02 5.50 15.77
N LEU A 674 -1.02 5.92 16.56
CA LEU A 674 0.10 6.72 16.05
C LEU A 674 1.07 5.82 15.28
N ALA A 675 1.66 6.35 14.22
CA ALA A 675 2.75 5.71 13.51
C ALA A 675 4.05 6.51 13.72
N SER A 676 5.11 5.86 14.21
CA SER A 676 6.43 6.46 14.33
C SER A 676 7.19 6.30 13.03
N THR A 677 7.78 7.40 12.54
CA THR A 677 8.59 7.43 11.31
C THR A 677 9.87 8.25 11.54
N ASP A 678 10.86 8.04 10.74
CA ASP A 678 12.09 8.81 10.63
C ASP A 678 12.84 9.05 11.96
N PRO A 679 13.19 7.97 12.72
CA PRO A 679 13.03 6.55 12.42
C PRO A 679 11.79 5.93 13.08
N ASN A 680 11.34 4.75 12.60
CA ASN A 680 10.28 4.00 13.27
C ASN A 680 10.80 3.29 14.52
N LEU A 681 10.53 3.83 15.69
CA LEU A 681 10.91 3.27 16.98
C LEU A 681 9.88 2.28 17.56
N GLN A 682 8.66 2.25 17.03
CA GLN A 682 7.60 1.33 17.50
C GLN A 682 7.83 -0.13 17.07
N ASN A 683 8.66 -0.37 16.05
CA ASN A 683 8.92 -1.70 15.51
C ASN A 683 10.20 -2.36 16.03
N ILE A 684 10.85 -1.81 17.04
CA ILE A 684 12.02 -2.43 17.68
C ILE A 684 11.56 -3.71 18.41
N PRO A 685 12.08 -4.91 18.06
CA PRO A 685 11.58 -6.15 18.60
C PRO A 685 11.77 -6.26 20.12
N VAL A 686 10.76 -6.77 20.81
CA VAL A 686 10.77 -7.01 22.27
C VAL A 686 11.06 -8.46 22.61
N ARG A 687 10.65 -9.39 21.71
CA ARG A 687 10.59 -10.82 22.03
C ARG A 687 11.92 -11.56 21.86
N THR A 688 12.84 -11.03 21.02
CA THR A 688 14.14 -11.66 20.77
C THR A 688 15.22 -11.04 21.64
N GLU A 689 16.26 -11.82 21.97
CA GLU A 689 17.40 -11.34 22.74
C GLU A 689 18.12 -10.18 22.04
N GLU A 690 18.30 -10.30 20.73
CA GLU A 690 18.91 -9.27 19.90
C GLU A 690 18.09 -7.96 19.90
N GLY A 691 16.77 -8.07 19.80
CA GLY A 691 15.87 -6.91 19.86
C GLY A 691 15.91 -6.21 21.23
N ARG A 692 15.92 -6.98 22.32
CA ARG A 692 16.08 -6.43 23.68
C ARG A 692 17.41 -5.70 23.84
N ARG A 693 18.49 -6.24 23.30
CA ARG A 693 19.80 -5.58 23.32
C ARG A 693 19.81 -4.24 22.58
N ILE A 694 19.03 -4.09 21.49
CA ILE A 694 18.89 -2.79 20.81
C ILE A 694 18.29 -1.76 21.78
N ARG A 695 17.34 -2.15 22.62
CA ARG A 695 16.76 -1.27 23.64
C ARG A 695 17.74 -0.84 24.74
N GLU A 696 18.80 -1.59 24.97
CA GLU A 696 19.90 -1.20 25.90
C GLU A 696 20.64 0.06 25.41
N ALA A 697 20.64 0.34 24.11
CA ALA A 697 21.24 1.54 23.55
C ALA A 697 20.43 2.83 23.79
N PHE A 698 19.16 2.72 24.18
CA PHE A 698 18.32 3.85 24.53
C PHE A 698 18.48 4.12 26.03
N ILE A 699 19.14 5.21 26.37
CA ILE A 699 19.60 5.52 27.72
C ILE A 699 19.03 6.84 28.25
N ALA A 700 19.06 7.01 29.57
CA ALA A 700 18.76 8.29 30.21
C ALA A 700 20.02 9.19 30.31
N GLU A 701 19.82 10.49 30.49
CA GLU A 701 20.91 11.40 30.90
C GLU A 701 21.48 11.01 32.29
N PRO A 702 22.74 11.31 32.59
CA PRO A 702 23.30 11.10 33.89
C PRO A 702 22.46 11.79 35.01
N GLY A 703 22.11 11.04 36.06
CA GLY A 703 21.22 11.48 37.13
C GLY A 703 19.73 11.30 36.85
N ASN A 704 19.38 10.77 35.68
CA ASN A 704 18.01 10.42 35.31
C ASN A 704 17.84 8.90 35.16
N ARG A 705 16.59 8.45 35.13
CA ARG A 705 16.14 7.11 34.77
C ARG A 705 15.16 7.14 33.64
N LEU A 706 15.15 6.10 32.81
CA LEU A 706 14.00 5.83 31.94
C LEU A 706 12.91 5.13 32.77
N VAL A 707 11.69 5.59 32.60
CA VAL A 707 10.49 5.03 33.24
C VAL A 707 9.52 4.65 32.14
N SER A 708 9.09 3.40 32.16
CA SER A 708 8.06 2.86 31.25
C SER A 708 6.76 2.65 32.01
N LEU A 709 5.64 3.05 31.44
CA LEU A 709 4.30 2.74 31.93
C LEU A 709 3.50 2.12 30.78
N ASP A 710 3.05 0.87 30.96
CA ASP A 710 2.35 0.07 29.94
C ASP A 710 0.96 -0.35 30.42
N TYR A 711 -0.04 -0.26 29.53
CA TYR A 711 -1.38 -0.77 29.81
C TYR A 711 -1.42 -2.29 29.79
N SER A 712 -1.80 -2.88 30.89
CA SER A 712 -1.96 -4.32 31.00
C SER A 712 -3.21 -4.81 30.27
N GLN A 713 -3.02 -5.46 29.11
CA GLN A 713 -4.06 -6.12 28.32
C GLN A 713 -5.27 -5.22 27.97
N ILE A 714 -5.02 -3.98 27.59
CA ILE A 714 -6.06 -2.96 27.35
C ILE A 714 -7.14 -3.43 26.36
N GLU A 715 -6.75 -4.06 25.23
CA GLU A 715 -7.69 -4.52 24.20
C GLU A 715 -8.63 -5.61 24.70
N LEU A 716 -8.14 -6.54 25.56
CA LEU A 716 -8.97 -7.57 26.19
C LEU A 716 -9.95 -6.98 27.22
N ARG A 717 -9.53 -5.95 27.96
CA ARG A 717 -10.38 -5.23 28.89
C ARG A 717 -11.51 -4.49 28.17
N ILE A 718 -11.18 -3.83 27.06
CA ILE A 718 -12.16 -3.15 26.20
C ILE A 718 -13.14 -4.18 25.63
N LEU A 719 -12.64 -5.32 25.11
CA LEU A 719 -13.48 -6.37 24.58
C LEU A 719 -14.46 -6.92 25.64
N ALA A 720 -13.98 -7.19 26.86
CA ALA A 720 -14.83 -7.67 27.95
C ALA A 720 -15.98 -6.70 28.24
N HIS A 721 -15.71 -5.40 28.19
CA HIS A 721 -16.71 -4.36 28.34
C HIS A 721 -17.71 -4.33 27.16
N VAL A 722 -17.21 -4.21 25.92
CA VAL A 722 -18.02 -4.02 24.71
C VAL A 722 -18.87 -5.25 24.39
N ALA A 723 -18.29 -6.45 24.52
CA ALA A 723 -18.99 -7.71 24.27
C ALA A 723 -19.85 -8.19 25.46
N GLY A 724 -19.86 -7.44 26.58
CA GLY A 724 -20.72 -7.76 27.73
C GLY A 724 -20.43 -9.09 28.42
N ILE A 725 -19.14 -9.51 28.50
CA ILE A 725 -18.75 -10.84 28.98
C ILE A 725 -18.49 -10.78 30.50
N ASP A 726 -19.51 -11.07 31.32
CA ASP A 726 -19.44 -10.94 32.78
C ASP A 726 -18.33 -11.79 33.41
N THR A 727 -18.08 -12.98 32.89
CA THR A 727 -16.98 -13.85 33.38
C THR A 727 -15.60 -13.22 33.18
N LEU A 728 -15.36 -12.59 32.01
CA LEU A 728 -14.11 -11.86 31.78
C LEU A 728 -14.04 -10.58 32.61
N LYS A 729 -15.15 -9.83 32.72
CA LYS A 729 -15.21 -8.62 33.54
C LYS A 729 -14.87 -8.95 35.00
N GLN A 730 -15.45 -10.03 35.54
CA GLN A 730 -15.18 -10.46 36.91
C GLN A 730 -13.72 -10.92 37.10
N ALA A 731 -13.19 -11.72 36.17
CA ALA A 731 -11.79 -12.15 36.21
C ALA A 731 -10.80 -10.97 36.23
N PHE A 732 -11.06 -9.93 35.44
CA PHE A 732 -10.25 -8.72 35.48
C PHE A 732 -10.37 -7.93 36.80
N ARG A 733 -11.57 -7.85 37.37
CA ARG A 733 -11.77 -7.20 38.69
C ARG A 733 -11.06 -7.94 39.81
N ASP A 734 -11.03 -9.28 39.73
CA ASP A 734 -10.36 -10.15 40.73
C ASP A 734 -8.84 -10.25 40.50
N GLY A 735 -8.32 -9.63 39.44
CA GLY A 735 -6.89 -9.64 39.11
C GLY A 735 -6.38 -10.97 38.57
N HIS A 736 -7.26 -11.82 38.04
CA HIS A 736 -6.87 -13.11 37.47
C HIS A 736 -6.12 -12.97 36.14
N ASP A 737 -5.16 -13.86 35.89
CA ASP A 737 -4.48 -14.00 34.62
C ASP A 737 -5.41 -14.62 33.56
N ILE A 738 -5.95 -13.79 32.66
CA ILE A 738 -6.90 -14.23 31.64
C ILE A 738 -6.29 -15.29 30.71
N HIS A 739 -4.98 -15.19 30.39
CA HIS A 739 -4.33 -16.18 29.52
C HIS A 739 -4.17 -17.52 30.23
N ALA A 740 -3.83 -17.50 31.50
CA ALA A 740 -3.75 -18.71 32.30
C ALA A 740 -5.16 -19.33 32.53
N MET A 741 -6.19 -18.51 32.75
CA MET A 741 -7.56 -18.95 32.85
C MET A 741 -8.06 -19.60 31.57
N THR A 742 -7.82 -18.94 30.42
CA THR A 742 -8.16 -19.51 29.10
C THR A 742 -7.39 -20.79 28.83
N ALA A 743 -6.11 -20.86 29.20
CA ALA A 743 -5.30 -22.06 29.04
C ALA A 743 -5.84 -23.23 29.88
N SER A 744 -6.20 -22.97 31.13
CA SER A 744 -6.79 -23.98 32.01
C SER A 744 -8.08 -24.59 31.43
N GLU A 745 -8.92 -23.73 30.89
CA GLU A 745 -10.20 -24.16 30.29
C GLU A 745 -10.04 -24.82 28.91
N MET A 746 -9.18 -24.29 28.05
CA MET A 746 -8.99 -24.80 26.68
C MET A 746 -8.21 -26.12 26.63
N PHE A 747 -7.19 -26.24 27.49
CA PHE A 747 -6.30 -27.41 27.53
C PHE A 747 -6.60 -28.38 28.67
N ASN A 748 -7.59 -28.03 29.52
CA ASN A 748 -7.97 -28.80 30.72
C ASN A 748 -6.78 -29.01 31.68
N VAL A 749 -5.93 -27.95 31.83
CA VAL A 749 -4.76 -27.95 32.74
C VAL A 749 -5.11 -27.17 33.97
N PRO A 750 -4.95 -27.75 35.19
CA PRO A 750 -5.14 -26.99 36.45
C PRO A 750 -4.23 -25.76 36.56
N MET A 751 -4.71 -24.70 37.23
CA MET A 751 -3.97 -23.44 37.33
C MET A 751 -2.60 -23.60 38.03
N ASP A 752 -2.46 -24.54 38.94
CA ASP A 752 -1.20 -24.88 39.66
C ASP A 752 -0.19 -25.63 38.80
N GLN A 753 -0.64 -26.18 37.64
CA GLN A 753 0.21 -26.87 36.66
C GLN A 753 0.46 -26.04 35.41
N MET A 754 0.13 -24.77 35.46
CA MET A 754 0.27 -23.85 34.29
C MET A 754 1.74 -23.61 33.97
N THR A 755 2.15 -24.04 32.78
CA THR A 755 3.49 -23.74 32.26
C THR A 755 3.53 -22.44 31.43
N PRO A 756 4.66 -21.76 31.34
CA PRO A 756 4.81 -20.58 30.47
C PRO A 756 4.46 -20.86 28.99
N GLU A 757 4.72 -22.08 28.53
CA GLU A 757 4.42 -22.53 27.17
C GLU A 757 2.90 -22.61 26.90
N ILE A 758 2.18 -23.31 27.79
CA ILE A 758 0.72 -23.45 27.72
C ILE A 758 0.05 -22.08 27.79
N ARG A 759 0.51 -21.21 28.72
CA ARG A 759 0.03 -19.84 28.82
C ARG A 759 0.28 -19.05 27.53
N ARG A 760 1.43 -19.23 26.88
CA ARG A 760 1.77 -18.58 25.61
C ARG A 760 0.86 -19.03 24.47
N GLN A 761 0.54 -20.34 24.38
CA GLN A 761 -0.42 -20.86 23.42
C GLN A 761 -1.81 -20.28 23.63
N ALA A 762 -2.29 -20.20 24.86
CA ALA A 762 -3.57 -19.54 25.17
C ALA A 762 -3.56 -18.05 24.84
N LYS A 763 -2.45 -17.36 25.05
CA LYS A 763 -2.29 -15.96 24.59
C LYS A 763 -2.45 -15.86 23.09
N ALA A 764 -1.87 -16.78 22.30
CA ALA A 764 -2.02 -16.80 20.85
C ALA A 764 -3.45 -17.11 20.41
N ILE A 765 -4.16 -18.00 21.13
CA ILE A 765 -5.59 -18.29 20.90
C ILE A 765 -6.44 -17.07 21.21
N ASN A 766 -6.29 -16.45 22.38
CA ASN A 766 -7.05 -15.27 22.80
C ASN A 766 -6.98 -14.16 21.75
N PHE A 767 -5.76 -13.72 21.40
CA PHE A 767 -5.59 -12.67 20.40
C PHE A 767 -6.00 -13.12 19.01
N GLY A 768 -5.63 -14.35 18.61
CA GLY A 768 -5.99 -14.88 17.29
C GLY A 768 -7.50 -14.92 17.07
N VAL A 769 -8.27 -15.49 18.00
CA VAL A 769 -9.73 -15.63 17.86
C VAL A 769 -10.41 -14.26 17.86
N ILE A 770 -10.00 -13.36 18.77
CA ILE A 770 -10.54 -11.99 18.84
C ILE A 770 -10.30 -11.23 17.54
N TYR A 771 -9.15 -11.42 16.91
CA TYR A 771 -8.83 -10.80 15.62
C TYR A 771 -9.36 -11.58 14.41
N GLY A 772 -10.22 -12.59 14.64
CA GLY A 772 -10.89 -13.32 13.59
C GLY A 772 -9.99 -14.28 12.80
N ILE A 773 -9.00 -14.88 13.47
CA ILE A 773 -8.13 -15.88 12.86
C ILE A 773 -8.95 -17.08 12.37
N SER A 774 -8.62 -17.60 11.19
CA SER A 774 -9.21 -18.84 10.70
C SER A 774 -8.57 -20.06 11.35
N GLY A 775 -9.26 -21.22 11.33
CA GLY A 775 -8.69 -22.48 11.80
C GLY A 775 -7.38 -22.86 11.10
N PHE A 776 -7.20 -22.45 9.82
CA PHE A 776 -5.94 -22.59 9.10
C PHE A 776 -4.84 -21.68 9.68
N GLY A 777 -5.14 -20.41 9.94
CA GLY A 777 -4.18 -19.47 10.52
C GLY A 777 -3.76 -19.85 11.93
N LEU A 778 -4.71 -20.32 12.77
CA LEU A 778 -4.42 -20.78 14.13
C LEU A 778 -3.60 -22.09 14.14
N ALA A 779 -3.92 -23.04 13.24
CA ALA A 779 -3.18 -24.28 13.09
C ALA A 779 -1.71 -24.03 12.79
N ARG A 780 -1.43 -23.09 11.84
CA ARG A 780 -0.06 -22.66 11.49
C ARG A 780 0.64 -21.98 12.67
N ASN A 781 -0.05 -21.10 13.38
CA ASN A 781 0.54 -20.35 14.50
C ASN A 781 0.92 -21.26 15.69
N LEU A 782 0.09 -22.26 15.98
CA LEU A 782 0.30 -23.21 17.08
C LEU A 782 1.06 -24.49 16.66
N ARG A 783 1.28 -24.68 15.34
CA ARG A 783 1.86 -25.91 14.75
C ARG A 783 1.08 -27.17 15.11
N ILE A 784 -0.25 -27.13 14.99
CA ILE A 784 -1.18 -28.21 15.29
C ILE A 784 -2.05 -28.52 14.07
N PRO A 785 -2.72 -29.69 14.01
CA PRO A 785 -3.64 -30.03 12.93
C PRO A 785 -4.80 -29.02 12.83
N ARG A 786 -5.25 -28.71 11.60
CA ARG A 786 -6.34 -27.74 11.34
C ARG A 786 -7.64 -28.09 12.08
N ALA A 787 -7.99 -29.37 12.16
CA ALA A 787 -9.19 -29.82 12.86
C ALA A 787 -9.12 -29.50 14.36
N GLU A 788 -7.96 -29.64 14.98
CA GLU A 788 -7.72 -29.32 16.38
C GLU A 788 -7.79 -27.80 16.61
N ALA A 789 -7.15 -27.00 15.74
CA ALA A 789 -7.22 -25.54 15.79
C ALA A 789 -8.67 -25.04 15.64
N GLN A 790 -9.47 -25.64 14.75
CA GLN A 790 -10.87 -25.30 14.61
C GLN A 790 -11.65 -25.67 15.89
N GLY A 791 -11.38 -26.82 16.49
CA GLY A 791 -11.97 -27.23 17.77
C GLY A 791 -11.65 -26.26 18.92
N PHE A 792 -10.46 -25.63 18.94
CA PHE A 792 -10.14 -24.57 19.90
C PHE A 792 -10.98 -23.32 19.67
N ILE A 793 -11.14 -22.88 18.42
CA ILE A 793 -11.97 -21.71 18.06
C ILE A 793 -13.43 -21.97 18.48
N ASP A 794 -13.98 -23.17 18.21
CA ASP A 794 -15.36 -23.49 18.51
C ASP A 794 -15.60 -23.50 20.02
N ARG A 795 -14.73 -24.16 20.83
CA ARG A 795 -14.80 -24.14 22.31
C ARG A 795 -14.64 -22.73 22.87
N TYR A 796 -13.79 -21.90 22.28
CA TYR A 796 -13.61 -20.51 22.70
C TYR A 796 -14.92 -19.73 22.56
N PHE A 797 -15.62 -19.85 21.43
CA PHE A 797 -16.91 -19.18 21.22
C PHE A 797 -18.05 -19.80 22.07
N GLU A 798 -18.01 -21.10 22.35
CA GLU A 798 -18.94 -21.72 23.31
C GLU A 798 -18.76 -21.16 24.72
N ARG A 799 -17.50 -20.92 25.12
CA ARG A 799 -17.16 -20.35 26.42
C ARG A 799 -17.46 -18.85 26.52
N PHE A 800 -17.22 -18.11 25.46
CA PHE A 800 -17.40 -16.67 25.38
C PHE A 800 -18.37 -16.28 24.24
N PRO A 801 -19.65 -16.63 24.34
CA PRO A 801 -20.61 -16.42 23.24
C PRO A 801 -20.81 -14.93 22.89
N GLY A 802 -20.61 -14.03 23.86
CA GLY A 802 -20.65 -12.57 23.64
C GLY A 802 -19.65 -12.07 22.63
N ILE A 803 -18.49 -12.76 22.44
CA ILE A 803 -17.50 -12.36 21.44
C ILE A 803 -18.05 -12.58 20.03
N ARG A 804 -18.70 -13.73 19.77
CA ARG A 804 -19.33 -13.97 18.46
C ARG A 804 -20.46 -12.98 18.19
N GLY A 805 -21.31 -12.69 19.20
CA GLY A 805 -22.34 -11.65 19.09
C GLY A 805 -21.74 -10.29 18.72
N TYR A 806 -20.71 -9.86 19.42
CA TYR A 806 -19.99 -8.62 19.10
C TYR A 806 -19.48 -8.59 17.65
N MET A 807 -18.88 -9.69 17.17
CA MET A 807 -18.37 -9.78 15.80
C MET A 807 -19.49 -9.63 14.76
N ASP A 808 -20.57 -10.37 14.94
CA ASP A 808 -21.71 -10.37 14.02
C ASP A 808 -22.41 -9.00 14.00
N ASP A 809 -22.64 -8.41 15.16
CA ASP A 809 -23.23 -7.06 15.32
C ASP A 809 -22.35 -5.98 14.69
N THR A 810 -21.03 -6.07 14.88
CA THR A 810 -20.07 -5.12 14.27
C THR A 810 -20.05 -5.20 12.75
N ILE A 811 -20.09 -6.42 12.19
CA ILE A 811 -20.18 -6.62 10.73
C ILE A 811 -21.52 -6.08 10.19
N ALA A 812 -22.63 -6.35 10.89
CA ALA A 812 -23.94 -5.86 10.50
C ALA A 812 -23.98 -4.32 10.51
N PHE A 813 -23.48 -3.70 11.57
CA PHE A 813 -23.37 -2.24 11.71
C PHE A 813 -22.50 -1.64 10.59
N ALA A 814 -21.34 -2.25 10.31
CA ALA A 814 -20.45 -1.80 9.25
C ALA A 814 -21.09 -1.85 7.86
N LYS A 815 -21.88 -2.89 7.58
CA LYS A 815 -22.64 -3.01 6.31
C LYS A 815 -23.75 -1.99 6.18
N GLU A 816 -24.44 -1.70 7.27
CA GLU A 816 -25.57 -0.74 7.28
C GLU A 816 -25.08 0.71 7.18
N HIS A 817 -23.99 1.05 7.90
CA HIS A 817 -23.55 2.43 8.07
C HIS A 817 -22.30 2.80 7.27
N GLY A 818 -21.61 1.84 6.65
CA GLY A 818 -20.34 2.04 5.92
C GLY A 818 -19.14 2.34 6.80
N HIS A 819 -19.28 2.29 8.13
CA HIS A 819 -18.21 2.53 9.10
C HIS A 819 -18.45 1.76 10.40
N VAL A 820 -17.42 1.63 11.22
CA VAL A 820 -17.51 1.25 12.63
C VAL A 820 -17.07 2.41 13.53
N GLN A 821 -17.34 2.32 14.84
CA GLN A 821 -17.03 3.41 15.77
C GLN A 821 -16.30 2.89 17.02
N THR A 822 -15.43 3.75 17.58
CA THR A 822 -14.87 3.57 18.91
C THR A 822 -15.86 4.00 19.99
N LEU A 823 -15.59 3.67 21.26
CA LEU A 823 -16.38 4.14 22.40
C LEU A 823 -16.38 5.67 22.54
N PHE A 824 -15.40 6.36 21.96
CA PHE A 824 -15.30 7.82 21.96
C PHE A 824 -15.93 8.48 20.72
N GLY A 825 -16.52 7.69 19.83
CA GLY A 825 -17.21 8.18 18.64
C GLY A 825 -16.34 8.39 17.40
N ARG A 826 -15.07 7.95 17.42
CA ARG A 826 -14.20 7.93 16.22
C ARG A 826 -14.83 7.01 15.18
N LYS A 827 -15.07 7.53 13.98
CA LYS A 827 -15.56 6.75 12.83
C LYS A 827 -14.38 6.18 12.05
N ILE A 828 -14.46 4.90 11.73
CA ILE A 828 -13.49 4.19 10.91
C ILE A 828 -14.26 3.61 9.74
N HIS A 829 -14.11 4.22 8.57
CA HIS A 829 -14.84 3.81 7.38
C HIS A 829 -14.37 2.46 6.85
N THR A 830 -15.32 1.66 6.36
CA THR A 830 -15.11 0.27 5.91
C THR A 830 -15.62 0.06 4.48
N PRO A 831 -15.06 0.75 3.47
CA PRO A 831 -15.59 0.72 2.10
C PRO A 831 -15.61 -0.68 1.48
N GLU A 832 -14.70 -1.56 1.91
CA GLU A 832 -14.59 -2.93 1.39
C GLU A 832 -15.44 -3.97 2.14
N ILE A 833 -16.31 -3.56 3.09
CA ILE A 833 -17.09 -4.49 3.92
C ILE A 833 -18.04 -5.38 3.11
N ALA A 834 -18.52 -4.89 1.97
CA ALA A 834 -19.37 -5.61 1.02
C ALA A 834 -18.59 -6.44 -0.03
N ALA A 835 -17.25 -6.40 -0.02
CA ALA A 835 -16.42 -7.15 -0.96
C ALA A 835 -16.68 -8.66 -0.88
N LYS A 836 -16.51 -9.36 -1.99
CA LYS A 836 -16.63 -10.83 -2.10
C LYS A 836 -15.23 -11.48 -2.24
N GLY A 837 -15.15 -12.78 -2.02
CA GLY A 837 -13.92 -13.56 -2.19
C GLY A 837 -12.87 -13.33 -1.07
N PRO A 838 -11.57 -13.49 -1.34
CA PRO A 838 -10.51 -13.41 -0.32
C PRO A 838 -10.44 -12.07 0.41
N ARG A 839 -10.77 -10.94 -0.27
CA ARG A 839 -10.82 -9.60 0.31
C ARG A 839 -11.90 -9.44 1.37
N ALA A 840 -13.03 -10.15 1.23
CA ALA A 840 -14.13 -10.11 2.21
C ALA A 840 -13.67 -10.53 3.61
N GLY A 841 -12.82 -11.56 3.70
CA GLY A 841 -12.27 -12.03 4.98
C GLY A 841 -11.40 -10.97 5.66
N PHE A 842 -10.57 -10.27 4.90
CA PHE A 842 -9.72 -9.19 5.40
C PHE A 842 -10.56 -8.01 5.88
N ALA A 843 -11.52 -7.54 5.05
CA ALA A 843 -12.38 -6.40 5.38
C ALA A 843 -13.21 -6.65 6.66
N ARG A 844 -13.76 -7.87 6.83
CA ARG A 844 -14.50 -8.25 8.04
C ARG A 844 -13.61 -8.24 9.29
N ARG A 845 -12.39 -8.81 9.21
CA ARG A 845 -11.44 -8.77 10.33
C ARG A 845 -11.04 -7.34 10.69
N ALA A 846 -10.75 -6.50 9.69
CA ALA A 846 -10.45 -5.08 9.91
C ALA A 846 -11.61 -4.37 10.63
N ALA A 847 -12.86 -4.59 10.20
CA ALA A 847 -14.05 -4.00 10.82
C ALA A 847 -14.26 -4.47 12.27
N ILE A 848 -14.06 -5.76 12.57
CA ILE A 848 -14.18 -6.33 13.94
C ILE A 848 -13.14 -5.73 14.88
N ASN A 849 -11.90 -5.55 14.41
CA ASN A 849 -10.77 -5.12 15.23
C ASN A 849 -10.76 -3.61 15.47
N ALA A 850 -11.24 -2.83 14.51
CA ALA A 850 -11.14 -1.39 14.53
C ALA A 850 -11.78 -0.71 15.76
N PRO A 851 -12.97 -1.09 16.26
CA PRO A 851 -13.54 -0.48 17.46
C PRO A 851 -12.69 -0.72 18.71
N ILE A 852 -12.12 -1.92 18.88
CA ILE A 852 -11.30 -2.28 20.04
C ILE A 852 -9.95 -1.56 20.00
N GLN A 853 -9.22 -1.73 18.90
CA GLN A 853 -7.92 -1.08 18.69
C GLN A 853 -8.03 0.44 18.72
N GLY A 854 -9.07 0.97 18.09
CA GLY A 854 -9.32 2.41 18.07
C GLY A 854 -9.69 2.97 19.44
N THR A 855 -10.48 2.22 20.24
CA THR A 855 -10.77 2.63 21.62
C THR A 855 -9.51 2.63 22.50
N ALA A 856 -8.64 1.63 22.33
CA ALA A 856 -7.35 1.61 23.02
C ALA A 856 -6.47 2.82 22.62
N ALA A 857 -6.41 3.12 21.32
CA ALA A 857 -5.70 4.29 20.81
C ALA A 857 -6.29 5.62 21.34
N ASP A 858 -7.60 5.73 21.43
CA ASP A 858 -8.26 6.92 21.97
C ASP A 858 -7.98 7.09 23.47
N ILE A 859 -7.91 5.98 24.24
CA ILE A 859 -7.56 6.02 25.67
C ILE A 859 -6.13 6.53 25.86
N ILE A 860 -5.15 5.99 25.12
CA ILE A 860 -3.75 6.43 25.27
C ILE A 860 -3.56 7.86 24.80
N ARG A 861 -4.24 8.31 23.73
CA ARG A 861 -4.27 9.71 23.31
C ARG A 861 -4.78 10.64 24.41
N ARG A 862 -5.86 10.26 25.08
CA ARG A 862 -6.41 11.02 26.23
C ARG A 862 -5.43 11.06 27.40
N ALA A 863 -4.75 9.96 27.69
CA ALA A 863 -3.68 9.93 28.68
C ALA A 863 -2.55 10.90 28.31
N MET A 864 -2.06 10.85 27.07
CA MET A 864 -1.00 11.74 26.58
C MET A 864 -1.39 13.21 26.67
N ILE A 865 -2.62 13.58 26.27
CA ILE A 865 -3.12 14.96 26.31
C ILE A 865 -3.16 15.52 27.74
N ARG A 866 -3.50 14.68 28.73
CA ARG A 866 -3.59 15.07 30.14
C ARG A 866 -2.27 15.02 30.88
N MET A 867 -1.31 14.29 30.34
CA MET A 867 -0.03 14.04 30.99
C MET A 867 0.77 15.31 31.31
N PRO A 868 0.92 16.29 30.39
CA PRO A 868 1.69 17.50 30.68
C PRO A 868 1.22 18.25 31.94
N ALA A 869 -0.08 18.38 32.13
CA ALA A 869 -0.64 19.04 33.33
C ALA A 869 -0.39 18.23 34.60
N ALA A 870 -0.42 16.90 34.53
CA ALA A 870 -0.21 16.04 35.72
C ALA A 870 1.24 15.97 36.18
N ILE A 871 2.17 16.16 35.26
CA ILE A 871 3.64 16.14 35.54
C ILE A 871 4.24 17.55 35.62
N GLU A 872 3.40 18.59 35.60
CA GLU A 872 3.88 19.98 35.68
C GLU A 872 4.67 20.22 36.96
N GLY A 873 5.85 20.84 36.85
CA GLY A 873 6.76 21.06 37.95
C GLY A 873 7.54 19.82 38.42
N LEU A 874 7.34 18.65 37.85
CA LEU A 874 8.19 17.48 38.09
C LEU A 874 9.37 17.46 37.11
N PRO A 875 10.58 17.09 37.57
CA PRO A 875 11.77 17.01 36.72
C PRO A 875 11.72 15.77 35.82
N CYS A 876 10.86 15.79 34.82
CA CYS A 876 10.68 14.69 33.87
C CYS A 876 10.29 15.19 32.47
N LYS A 877 10.47 14.33 31.48
CA LYS A 877 10.08 14.52 30.08
C LYS A 877 9.37 13.30 29.59
N MET A 878 8.21 13.43 28.96
CA MET A 878 7.60 12.36 28.16
C MET A 878 8.34 12.29 26.83
N LEU A 879 8.85 11.11 26.46
CA LEU A 879 9.74 10.91 25.33
C LEU A 879 9.08 10.17 24.17
N LEU A 880 8.54 8.99 24.45
CA LEU A 880 8.04 8.07 23.43
C LEU A 880 6.68 7.49 23.81
N GLN A 881 5.91 7.19 22.75
CA GLN A 881 4.73 6.31 22.80
C GLN A 881 5.02 5.10 21.89
N VAL A 882 4.94 3.90 22.46
CA VAL A 882 5.21 2.64 21.75
C VAL A 882 4.08 1.66 22.05
N HIS A 883 3.21 1.37 21.08
CA HIS A 883 2.01 0.56 21.25
C HIS A 883 1.10 1.07 22.38
N ASP A 884 1.06 0.40 23.52
CA ASP A 884 0.25 0.75 24.69
C ASP A 884 1.11 1.33 25.85
N GLU A 885 2.37 1.67 25.56
CA GLU A 885 3.41 2.10 26.48
C GLU A 885 3.73 3.60 26.32
N LEU A 886 3.96 4.30 27.43
CA LEU A 886 4.54 5.65 27.49
C LEU A 886 5.90 5.59 28.21
N ILE A 887 6.91 6.25 27.61
CA ILE A 887 8.28 6.27 28.12
C ILE A 887 8.65 7.70 28.52
N PHE A 888 9.18 7.81 29.73
CA PHE A 888 9.62 9.07 30.33
C PHE A 888 11.10 9.03 30.68
N GLU A 889 11.75 10.19 30.63
CA GLU A 889 13.03 10.42 31.26
C GLU A 889 12.80 11.24 32.54
N VAL A 890 13.23 10.75 33.69
CA VAL A 890 12.87 11.28 35.01
C VAL A 890 14.11 11.39 35.88
N ALA A 891 14.26 12.49 36.61
CA ALA A 891 15.31 12.61 37.62
C ALA A 891 15.14 11.52 38.72
N GLU A 892 16.24 10.91 39.15
CA GLU A 892 16.21 9.73 40.05
C GLU A 892 15.39 9.96 41.35
N ASP A 893 15.41 11.18 41.89
CA ASP A 893 14.69 11.58 43.12
C ASP A 893 13.18 11.83 42.90
N ALA A 894 12.73 11.87 41.66
CA ALA A 894 11.33 12.12 41.26
C ALA A 894 10.59 10.90 40.71
N VAL A 895 11.27 9.76 40.53
CA VAL A 895 10.72 8.59 39.81
C VAL A 895 9.40 8.13 40.41
N ASP A 896 9.31 7.91 41.73
CA ASP A 896 8.09 7.41 42.37
C ASP A 896 6.92 8.39 42.25
N ARG A 897 7.19 9.71 42.31
CA ARG A 897 6.17 10.76 42.13
C ARG A 897 5.64 10.79 40.71
N VAL A 898 6.53 10.68 39.72
CA VAL A 898 6.15 10.64 38.29
C VAL A 898 5.36 9.37 37.96
N ILE A 899 5.80 8.20 38.45
CA ILE A 899 5.07 6.93 38.30
C ILE A 899 3.67 7.05 38.89
N ALA A 900 3.51 7.60 40.07
CA ALA A 900 2.21 7.77 40.70
C ALA A 900 1.28 8.69 39.89
N ALA A 901 1.75 9.85 39.47
CA ALA A 901 0.98 10.81 38.70
C ALA A 901 0.61 10.24 37.30
N ALA A 902 1.57 9.64 36.59
CA ALA A 902 1.35 9.09 35.26
C ALA A 902 0.38 7.88 35.30
N ARG A 903 0.51 7.01 36.31
CA ARG A 903 -0.40 5.86 36.53
C ARG A 903 -1.83 6.34 36.75
N GLU A 904 -2.04 7.33 37.59
CA GLU A 904 -3.36 7.92 37.87
C GLU A 904 -3.99 8.46 36.55
N VAL A 905 -3.23 9.23 35.78
CA VAL A 905 -3.70 9.75 34.49
C VAL A 905 -4.06 8.64 33.51
N MET A 906 -3.20 7.64 33.36
CA MET A 906 -3.42 6.54 32.41
C MET A 906 -4.62 5.68 32.84
N GLN A 907 -4.71 5.28 34.11
CA GLN A 907 -5.83 4.49 34.60
C GLN A 907 -7.16 5.25 34.53
N GLY A 908 -7.14 6.56 34.74
CA GLY A 908 -8.30 7.43 34.66
C GLY A 908 -8.62 7.98 33.25
N ALA A 909 -7.84 7.62 32.22
CA ALA A 909 -7.89 8.28 30.92
C ALA A 909 -9.26 8.16 30.20
N ALA A 910 -10.01 7.07 30.42
CA ALA A 910 -11.35 6.90 29.83
C ALA A 910 -12.37 7.87 30.43
N HIS A 911 -12.27 8.17 31.74
CA HIS A 911 -13.21 9.04 32.44
C HIS A 911 -13.06 10.53 32.05
N PRO A 912 -14.13 11.33 32.17
CA PRO A 912 -15.54 10.96 32.41
C PRO A 912 -16.31 10.53 31.14
N ALA A 913 -15.65 10.57 29.97
CA ALA A 913 -16.33 10.36 28.69
C ALA A 913 -16.85 8.93 28.53
N VAL A 914 -16.10 7.94 29.02
CA VAL A 914 -16.45 6.51 28.96
C VAL A 914 -16.23 5.88 30.33
N HIS A 915 -17.23 5.17 30.84
CA HIS A 915 -17.14 4.35 32.05
C HIS A 915 -16.98 2.90 31.66
N LEU A 916 -15.75 2.37 31.79
CA LEU A 916 -15.48 0.96 31.55
C LEU A 916 -15.91 0.12 32.75
N ASP A 917 -16.59 -1.00 32.51
CA ASP A 917 -16.95 -1.98 33.56
C ASP A 917 -15.75 -2.73 34.12
N VAL A 918 -14.59 -2.59 33.48
CA VAL A 918 -13.33 -3.24 33.80
C VAL A 918 -12.30 -2.18 34.13
N PRO A 919 -11.57 -2.26 35.25
CA PRO A 919 -10.53 -1.28 35.57
C PRO A 919 -9.38 -1.35 34.58
N LEU A 920 -8.84 -0.21 34.17
CA LEU A 920 -7.56 -0.14 33.48
C LEU A 920 -6.42 -0.32 34.52
N VAL A 921 -5.47 -1.15 34.18
CA VAL A 921 -4.27 -1.41 35.00
C VAL A 921 -3.04 -1.01 34.23
N VAL A 922 -2.11 -0.33 34.90
CA VAL A 922 -0.86 0.15 34.32
C VAL A 922 0.31 -0.42 35.10
N ASP A 923 1.13 -1.18 34.41
CA ASP A 923 2.40 -1.69 34.91
C ASP A 923 3.48 -0.61 34.72
N ALA A 924 4.42 -0.50 35.65
CA ALA A 924 5.49 0.49 35.58
C ALA A 924 6.84 -0.16 35.90
N GLY A 925 7.84 0.18 35.11
CA GLY A 925 9.22 -0.20 35.28
C GLY A 925 10.16 1.00 35.18
N GLN A 926 11.38 0.85 35.69
CA GLN A 926 12.42 1.88 35.63
C GLN A 926 13.80 1.26 35.44
N GLY A 927 14.67 1.97 34.73
CA GLY A 927 16.03 1.49 34.48
C GLY A 927 16.96 2.59 33.96
N ALA A 928 18.24 2.25 33.84
CA ALA A 928 19.21 3.12 33.21
C ALA A 928 19.01 3.20 31.65
N ASN A 929 18.38 2.18 31.11
CA ASN A 929 18.07 2.06 29.71
C ASN A 929 16.64 1.50 29.50
N TRP A 930 16.17 1.52 28.26
CA TRP A 930 14.81 1.08 27.95
C TRP A 930 14.59 -0.44 28.16
N ALA A 931 15.62 -1.27 27.95
CA ALA A 931 15.50 -2.71 28.19
C ALA A 931 15.30 -3.07 29.68
N GLU A 932 15.88 -2.29 30.58
CA GLU A 932 15.70 -2.44 32.02
C GLU A 932 14.37 -1.85 32.53
N ALA A 933 13.87 -0.82 31.82
CA ALA A 933 12.65 -0.14 32.21
C ALA A 933 11.36 -0.88 31.76
N HIS A 934 11.46 -1.86 30.83
CA HIS A 934 10.32 -2.57 30.23
C HIS A 934 10.03 -3.93 30.87
#